data_891d0c812646fc94078debfaef7aac30
#
_entry.id   891d0c812646fc94078debfaef7aac30
#
_cell.length_a   1.000
_cell.length_b   1.000
_cell.length_c   1.000
_cell.angle_alpha   90.00
_cell.angle_beta   90.00
_cell.angle_gamma   90.00
#
_symmetry.space_group_name_H-M   'P 1'
#
loop_
_entity.id
_entity.type
_entity.pdbx_description
1 polymer ?
#
loop_
_entity_poly.entity_id
_entity_poly.type
_entity_poly.pdbx_seq_one_letter_code
_entity_poly.pdbx_strand_id
1 'polypeptide(L)'
;MSVKIALAGNPNCGKTTLFNALTGSNQFVGNWPGVTVEKKEGKLKGHKDVVLTDLPGIYSLSPYTLEEVVARNYILQEKPDAIINIVDGTNIERNLYLTTQILELGIPVIMAVNMMDIVEKNGDIIHIDKLKKKLGCEVVTISALKGTGITEAANKAVSIAQSHKKVTPVHEFCDKAEEIIGAVENKLTGAVPEEQKRFFAIKLLERDDKIIEQMNTSVNVSAEIKEMEDEFDDDTESIITNERYVYISSIIGQCVTKARKDKLSTSDKIDRIVTNRWLALPIFAVVMFIVYYVSVTTVGAFVTDWTNDVLFGDIIPPAIESVLESINCAAWLQGLILDGIVAGVGAVLGFVPQMLVLFAFLAFLESCGYMARVAFIMDRIFRKFGLSGKSFIPMLIGSGCGVPGVMASRTIENDRDRKMTIMTTTFVPCGAKLPIIAMIAGAFFGNSGWVATSAYFVGIAAIICSGIILKKTKMFAGDPAPFVMELPAYHWPTVSNILRSMWERGWSFIKKAGTIILLSTIILWFLMSFGWEGGSFGMVEELNESILAKIGSAIAWIFAPLGWTKAGEGWKMAVAAVTGLIAKENVVATFGMLYGFAEVAEDGAEIWGNLAAAMTPIAAYGFLVFNLLCAPCFAAMGAIKREMNNAKCFWFAIGYQCGLAYVVSLCIYQIGTLLTGGGFGIWTVVAFALVVGFLYLLFRPYKESNTLNVNVAKAR
;
A
#
# COMPACT_ATOMS: atom_id res chain seq x y z
N MET A 1 24.47 -10.58 37.45
CA MET A 1 23.94 -10.54 36.09
C MET A 1 22.96 -9.37 36.00
N SER A 2 22.98 -8.61 34.94
CA SER A 2 21.95 -7.55 34.75
C SER A 2 20.61 -8.19 34.43
N VAL A 3 19.55 -7.80 35.14
CA VAL A 3 18.20 -8.27 34.89
C VAL A 3 17.68 -7.62 33.61
N LYS A 4 17.15 -8.44 32.69
CA LYS A 4 16.60 -8.00 31.42
C LYS A 4 15.06 -8.03 31.48
N ILE A 5 14.41 -6.90 31.27
CA ILE A 5 12.96 -6.81 31.20
C ILE A 5 12.56 -6.34 29.80
N ALA A 6 11.61 -7.03 29.17
CA ALA A 6 11.05 -6.62 27.89
C ALA A 6 9.73 -5.85 28.09
N LEU A 7 9.53 -4.81 27.30
CA LEU A 7 8.28 -4.07 27.25
C LEU A 7 7.53 -4.45 25.96
N ALA A 8 6.41 -5.13 26.11
CA ALA A 8 5.55 -5.56 25.01
C ALA A 8 4.18 -4.89 25.06
N GLY A 9 3.46 -4.84 23.97
CA GLY A 9 2.10 -4.33 23.90
C GLY A 9 1.67 -3.96 22.49
N ASN A 10 0.39 -3.78 22.31
CA ASN A 10 -0.21 -3.40 21.03
C ASN A 10 0.25 -1.99 20.61
N PRO A 11 0.22 -1.69 19.30
CA PRO A 11 0.35 -0.31 18.84
C PRO A 11 -0.65 0.62 19.54
N ASN A 12 -0.22 1.83 19.86
CA ASN A 12 -1.03 2.88 20.51
C ASN A 12 -1.52 2.61 21.94
N CYS A 13 -1.11 1.53 22.60
CA CYS A 13 -1.44 1.27 24.01
C CYS A 13 -0.69 2.17 25.01
N GLY A 14 0.19 3.07 24.54
CA GLY A 14 0.98 3.97 25.39
C GLY A 14 2.37 3.44 25.77
N LYS A 15 2.88 2.44 25.03
CA LYS A 15 4.17 1.76 25.26
C LYS A 15 5.36 2.73 25.31
N THR A 16 5.53 3.57 24.30
CA THR A 16 6.61 4.57 24.25
C THR A 16 6.53 5.59 25.38
N THR A 17 5.32 6.00 25.78
CA THR A 17 5.12 6.90 26.92
C THR A 17 5.59 6.24 28.22
N LEU A 18 5.22 5.00 28.44
CA LEU A 18 5.66 4.23 29.62
C LEU A 18 7.18 4.00 29.60
N PHE A 19 7.76 3.61 28.47
CA PHE A 19 9.20 3.43 28.32
C PHE A 19 9.97 4.70 28.69
N ASN A 20 9.57 5.85 28.17
CA ASN A 20 10.19 7.15 28.49
C ASN A 20 10.04 7.52 29.97
N ALA A 21 8.90 7.22 30.57
CA ALA A 21 8.68 7.47 32.00
C ALA A 21 9.59 6.59 32.89
N LEU A 22 9.77 5.33 32.52
CA LEU A 22 10.59 4.34 33.23
C LEU A 22 12.10 4.54 33.09
N THR A 23 12.59 4.95 31.90
CA THR A 23 14.02 5.05 31.59
C THR A 23 14.55 6.48 31.67
N GLY A 24 13.72 7.51 31.38
CA GLY A 24 14.15 8.91 31.32
C GLY A 24 15.07 9.20 30.15
N SER A 25 16.15 9.98 30.37
CA SER A 25 17.12 10.39 29.34
C SER A 25 18.19 9.33 29.02
N ASN A 26 18.27 8.26 29.79
CA ASN A 26 19.31 7.22 29.64
C ASN A 26 18.83 6.12 28.69
N GLN A 27 18.68 6.46 27.42
CA GLN A 27 18.20 5.54 26.37
C GLN A 27 19.27 5.36 25.29
N PHE A 28 19.39 4.14 24.80
CA PHE A 28 20.11 3.81 23.58
C PHE A 28 19.09 3.56 22.47
N VAL A 29 19.23 4.24 21.35
CA VAL A 29 18.38 4.10 20.17
C VAL A 29 19.24 3.61 19.02
N GLY A 30 18.83 2.54 18.39
CA GLY A 30 19.48 1.92 17.23
C GLY A 30 18.48 1.15 16.40
N ASN A 31 18.95 0.31 15.50
CA ASN A 31 18.09 -0.61 14.77
C ASN A 31 18.32 -2.03 15.23
N TRP A 32 17.29 -2.88 15.14
CA TRP A 32 17.46 -4.31 15.35
C TRP A 32 18.40 -4.88 14.29
N PRO A 33 19.28 -5.83 14.63
CA PRO A 33 20.25 -6.39 13.69
C PRO A 33 19.61 -6.91 12.41
N GLY A 34 20.07 -6.43 11.26
CA GLY A 34 19.63 -6.89 9.94
C GLY A 34 18.29 -6.36 9.45
N VAL A 35 17.63 -5.45 10.19
CA VAL A 35 16.33 -4.89 9.85
C VAL A 35 16.26 -3.39 10.12
N THR A 36 15.29 -2.71 9.49
CA THR A 36 15.07 -1.26 9.65
C THR A 36 14.15 -0.90 10.84
N VAL A 37 13.85 -1.87 11.70
CA VAL A 37 13.01 -1.68 12.89
C VAL A 37 13.84 -1.05 14.01
N GLU A 38 13.31 -0.01 14.63
CA GLU A 38 13.98 0.73 15.72
C GLU A 38 14.05 -0.12 17.00
N LYS A 39 15.22 -0.17 17.62
CA LYS A 39 15.49 -0.81 18.92
C LYS A 39 15.75 0.27 19.95
N LYS A 40 15.04 0.24 21.07
CA LYS A 40 15.24 1.13 22.22
C LYS A 40 15.56 0.31 23.46
N GLU A 41 16.66 0.65 24.10
CA GLU A 41 17.06 0.08 25.40
C GLU A 41 17.38 1.19 26.39
N GLY A 42 17.06 0.97 27.66
CA GLY A 42 17.33 1.95 28.69
C GLY A 42 17.48 1.31 30.06
N LYS A 43 18.18 1.99 30.98
CA LYS A 43 18.26 1.56 32.37
C LYS A 43 17.02 2.01 33.14
N LEU A 44 16.47 1.10 33.92
CA LEU A 44 15.31 1.38 34.74
C LEU A 44 15.64 2.40 35.85
N LYS A 45 14.86 3.45 36.00
CA LYS A 45 15.01 4.42 37.08
C LYS A 45 14.90 3.72 38.43
N GLY A 46 15.83 4.00 39.34
CA GLY A 46 15.88 3.38 40.68
C GLY A 46 16.55 2.02 40.72
N HIS A 47 16.80 1.36 39.56
CA HIS A 47 17.42 0.02 39.50
C HIS A 47 18.52 0.01 38.43
N LYS A 48 19.75 0.35 38.81
CA LYS A 48 20.89 0.51 37.85
C LYS A 48 21.30 -0.77 37.14
N ASP A 49 20.98 -1.93 37.68
CA ASP A 49 21.34 -3.26 37.17
C ASP A 49 20.23 -3.87 36.29
N VAL A 50 19.13 -3.12 36.06
CA VAL A 50 17.98 -3.56 35.23
C VAL A 50 17.98 -2.84 33.90
N VAL A 51 17.99 -3.62 32.82
CA VAL A 51 17.87 -3.12 31.44
C VAL A 51 16.46 -3.38 30.94
N LEU A 52 15.81 -2.32 30.49
CA LEU A 52 14.50 -2.37 29.86
C LEU A 52 14.65 -2.26 28.34
N THR A 53 14.13 -3.23 27.59
CA THR A 53 14.12 -3.22 26.12
C THR A 53 12.70 -2.98 25.61
N ASP A 54 12.51 -1.94 24.80
CA ASP A 54 11.23 -1.63 24.15
C ASP A 54 11.08 -2.49 22.89
N LEU A 55 10.11 -3.39 22.88
CA LEU A 55 9.80 -4.20 21.70
C LEU A 55 8.93 -3.38 20.74
N PRO A 56 8.94 -3.67 19.43
CA PRO A 56 7.98 -3.09 18.49
C PRO A 56 6.54 -3.29 18.95
N GLY A 57 5.63 -2.37 18.58
CA GLY A 57 4.20 -2.56 18.82
C GLY A 57 3.65 -3.66 17.93
N ILE A 58 3.10 -4.70 18.54
CA ILE A 58 2.63 -5.90 17.82
C ILE A 58 1.22 -6.28 18.28
N TYR A 59 0.47 -6.93 17.40
CA TYR A 59 -0.86 -7.45 17.72
C TYR A 59 -0.83 -8.94 18.05
N SER A 60 0.15 -9.66 17.50
CA SER A 60 0.34 -11.08 17.74
C SER A 60 1.83 -11.46 17.68
N LEU A 61 2.16 -12.69 18.10
CA LEU A 61 3.48 -13.29 17.91
C LEU A 61 3.56 -14.15 16.64
N SER A 62 2.63 -13.95 15.70
CA SER A 62 2.62 -14.62 14.40
C SER A 62 3.55 -13.93 13.40
N PRO A 63 4.06 -14.60 12.35
CA PRO A 63 5.11 -14.07 11.48
C PRO A 63 4.61 -13.17 10.33
N TYR A 64 3.52 -12.42 10.54
CA TYR A 64 2.91 -11.64 9.47
C TYR A 64 3.62 -10.32 9.18
N THR A 65 4.20 -9.68 10.20
CA THR A 65 4.94 -8.43 10.05
C THR A 65 6.38 -8.59 10.50
N LEU A 66 7.25 -7.70 10.02
CA LEU A 66 8.67 -7.69 10.41
C LEU A 66 8.83 -7.39 11.91
N GLU A 67 7.99 -6.50 12.42
CA GLU A 67 7.91 -6.11 13.83
C GLU A 67 7.55 -7.29 14.72
N GLU A 68 6.56 -8.10 14.31
CA GLU A 68 6.15 -9.32 15.03
C GLU A 68 7.25 -10.38 15.04
N VAL A 69 7.93 -10.57 13.91
CA VAL A 69 9.08 -11.49 13.81
C VAL A 69 10.21 -11.03 14.73
N VAL A 70 10.53 -9.74 14.76
CA VAL A 70 11.59 -9.17 15.61
C VAL A 70 11.25 -9.35 17.09
N ALA A 71 10.04 -8.98 17.50
CA ALA A 71 9.61 -9.10 18.89
C ALA A 71 9.60 -10.56 19.36
N ARG A 72 9.07 -11.48 18.57
CA ARG A 72 9.05 -12.91 18.84
C ARG A 72 10.47 -13.48 18.95
N ASN A 73 11.34 -13.19 17.98
CA ASN A 73 12.72 -13.69 17.99
C ASN A 73 13.48 -13.19 19.22
N TYR A 74 13.29 -11.92 19.61
CA TYR A 74 13.90 -11.40 20.83
C TYR A 74 13.44 -12.19 22.07
N ILE A 75 12.14 -12.39 22.22
CA ILE A 75 11.59 -13.09 23.40
C ILE A 75 12.08 -14.55 23.45
N LEU A 76 12.11 -15.25 22.31
CA LEU A 76 12.53 -16.66 22.26
C LEU A 76 14.05 -16.87 22.41
N GLN A 77 14.87 -15.96 21.84
CA GLN A 77 16.34 -16.11 21.81
C GLN A 77 17.02 -15.47 23.02
N GLU A 78 16.64 -14.21 23.35
CA GLU A 78 17.26 -13.47 24.46
C GLU A 78 16.66 -13.82 25.82
N LYS A 79 15.48 -14.43 25.86
CA LYS A 79 14.78 -14.92 27.05
C LYS A 79 14.82 -13.90 28.20
N PRO A 80 14.11 -12.77 28.10
CA PRO A 80 14.09 -11.78 29.17
C PRO A 80 13.61 -12.40 30.49
N ASP A 81 14.11 -11.90 31.62
CA ASP A 81 13.76 -12.40 32.97
C ASP A 81 12.29 -12.10 33.34
N ALA A 82 11.70 -11.06 32.74
CA ALA A 82 10.28 -10.75 32.85
C ALA A 82 9.80 -9.90 31.64
N ILE A 83 8.48 -9.91 31.40
CA ILE A 83 7.84 -9.08 30.38
C ILE A 83 6.82 -8.16 31.06
N ILE A 84 6.90 -6.85 30.80
CA ILE A 84 5.83 -5.92 31.09
C ILE A 84 4.96 -5.82 29.83
N ASN A 85 3.77 -6.37 29.86
CA ASN A 85 2.81 -6.28 28.77
C ASN A 85 1.83 -5.13 29.03
N ILE A 86 1.88 -4.09 28.19
CA ILE A 86 0.97 -2.95 28.29
C ILE A 86 -0.30 -3.23 27.52
N VAL A 87 -1.41 -3.05 28.19
CA VAL A 87 -2.76 -3.30 27.70
C VAL A 87 -3.57 -2.01 27.78
N ASP A 88 -4.22 -1.62 26.70
CA ASP A 88 -5.18 -0.52 26.70
C ASP A 88 -6.47 -0.94 27.42
N GLY A 89 -6.74 -0.34 28.57
CA GLY A 89 -7.93 -0.61 29.36
C GLY A 89 -9.25 -0.24 28.67
N THR A 90 -9.23 0.67 27.72
CA THR A 90 -10.41 1.07 26.93
C THR A 90 -10.78 0.02 25.87
N ASN A 91 -9.79 -0.78 25.42
CA ASN A 91 -9.93 -1.83 24.43
C ASN A 91 -9.30 -3.16 24.90
N ILE A 92 -9.57 -3.53 26.15
CA ILE A 92 -8.90 -4.63 26.83
C ILE A 92 -9.07 -5.98 26.08
N GLU A 93 -10.25 -6.26 25.53
CA GLU A 93 -10.59 -7.49 24.84
C GLU A 93 -9.57 -7.83 23.75
N ARG A 94 -9.27 -6.88 22.91
CA ARG A 94 -8.33 -7.05 21.81
C ARG A 94 -6.88 -7.19 22.26
N ASN A 95 -6.51 -6.41 23.27
CA ASN A 95 -5.14 -6.46 23.79
C ASN A 95 -4.83 -7.78 24.49
N LEU A 96 -5.87 -8.47 25.01
CA LEU A 96 -5.72 -9.79 25.59
C LEU A 96 -5.27 -10.86 24.58
N TYR A 97 -5.49 -10.67 23.28
CA TYR A 97 -5.02 -11.61 22.27
C TYR A 97 -3.49 -11.78 22.30
N LEU A 98 -2.76 -10.68 22.31
CA LEU A 98 -1.31 -10.71 22.49
C LEU A 98 -0.93 -11.22 23.89
N THR A 99 -1.67 -10.81 24.92
CA THR A 99 -1.41 -11.22 26.31
C THR A 99 -1.46 -12.75 26.45
N THR A 100 -2.46 -13.42 25.87
CA THR A 100 -2.56 -14.89 25.92
C THR A 100 -1.36 -15.55 25.26
N GLN A 101 -0.89 -15.06 24.13
CA GLN A 101 0.29 -15.61 23.44
C GLN A 101 1.59 -15.40 24.22
N ILE A 102 1.74 -14.23 24.88
CA ILE A 102 2.92 -13.97 25.71
C ILE A 102 2.94 -14.90 26.94
N LEU A 103 1.78 -15.17 27.54
CA LEU A 103 1.66 -16.09 28.67
C LEU A 103 2.04 -17.54 28.30
N GLU A 104 1.81 -17.96 27.05
CA GLU A 104 2.18 -19.30 26.55
C GLU A 104 3.70 -19.52 26.47
N LEU A 105 4.51 -18.46 26.50
CA LEU A 105 5.96 -18.54 26.42
C LEU A 105 6.63 -18.99 27.73
N GLY A 106 5.86 -19.07 28.83
CA GLY A 106 6.38 -19.49 30.12
C GLY A 106 7.30 -18.48 30.82
N ILE A 107 7.41 -17.26 30.29
CA ILE A 107 8.16 -16.16 30.88
C ILE A 107 7.25 -15.39 31.84
N PRO A 108 7.76 -14.95 33.04
CA PRO A 108 6.97 -14.15 33.96
C PRO A 108 6.44 -12.87 33.33
N VAL A 109 5.13 -12.66 33.39
CA VAL A 109 4.44 -11.50 32.77
C VAL A 109 3.78 -10.63 33.84
N ILE A 110 3.93 -9.32 33.67
CA ILE A 110 3.14 -8.32 34.39
C ILE A 110 2.28 -7.59 33.38
N MET A 111 0.98 -7.67 33.55
CA MET A 111 0.02 -6.94 32.73
C MET A 111 -0.17 -5.55 33.30
N ALA A 112 0.23 -4.53 32.59
CA ALA A 112 0.03 -3.12 32.94
C ALA A 112 -1.18 -2.57 32.18
N VAL A 113 -2.33 -2.47 32.85
CA VAL A 113 -3.56 -1.92 32.26
C VAL A 113 -3.46 -0.41 32.27
N ASN A 114 -3.26 0.17 31.10
CA ASN A 114 -3.09 1.60 30.88
C ASN A 114 -4.40 2.30 30.56
N MET A 115 -4.39 3.64 30.56
CA MET A 115 -5.54 4.50 30.28
C MET A 115 -6.68 4.35 31.30
N MET A 116 -6.36 3.96 32.53
CA MET A 116 -7.36 3.77 33.59
C MET A 116 -8.12 5.06 33.90
N ASP A 117 -7.51 6.22 33.73
CA ASP A 117 -8.16 7.52 33.84
C ASP A 117 -9.30 7.73 32.83
N ILE A 118 -9.18 7.12 31.64
CA ILE A 118 -10.25 7.15 30.61
C ILE A 118 -11.33 6.12 30.98
N VAL A 119 -10.93 4.92 31.39
CA VAL A 119 -11.86 3.86 31.84
C VAL A 119 -12.76 4.37 32.97
N GLU A 120 -12.19 4.99 34.01
CA GLU A 120 -12.91 5.59 35.12
C GLU A 120 -13.82 6.73 34.66
N LYS A 121 -13.34 7.61 33.79
CA LYS A 121 -14.15 8.71 33.22
C LYS A 121 -15.35 8.18 32.42
N ASN A 122 -15.24 7.04 31.78
CA ASN A 122 -16.33 6.39 31.05
C ASN A 122 -17.33 5.69 32.02
N GLY A 123 -16.94 5.50 33.28
CA GLY A 123 -17.73 4.79 34.32
C GLY A 123 -17.59 3.26 34.17
N ASP A 124 -16.67 2.77 33.39
CA ASP A 124 -16.39 1.34 33.22
C ASP A 124 -15.58 0.82 34.42
N ILE A 125 -15.79 -0.42 34.84
CA ILE A 125 -15.10 -1.06 35.95
C ILE A 125 -14.38 -2.30 35.43
N ILE A 126 -13.07 -2.34 35.65
CA ILE A 126 -12.25 -3.53 35.41
C ILE A 126 -11.94 -4.18 36.76
N HIS A 127 -12.40 -5.42 36.96
CA HIS A 127 -12.17 -6.18 38.19
C HIS A 127 -10.78 -6.83 38.14
N ILE A 128 -9.77 -6.11 38.62
CA ILE A 128 -8.35 -6.47 38.54
C ILE A 128 -8.07 -7.83 39.20
N ASP A 129 -8.64 -8.09 40.39
CA ASP A 129 -8.43 -9.38 41.08
C ASP A 129 -8.98 -10.59 40.33
N LYS A 130 -10.11 -10.41 39.66
CA LYS A 130 -10.69 -11.46 38.82
C LYS A 130 -9.83 -11.69 37.58
N LEU A 131 -9.36 -10.59 36.97
CA LEU A 131 -8.50 -10.64 35.77
C LEU A 131 -7.18 -11.33 36.08
N LYS A 132 -6.55 -10.98 37.22
CA LYS A 132 -5.33 -11.61 37.72
C LYS A 132 -5.51 -13.14 37.90
N LYS A 133 -6.62 -13.53 38.53
CA LYS A 133 -6.92 -14.94 38.77
C LYS A 133 -7.16 -15.73 37.47
N LYS A 134 -7.85 -15.11 36.48
CA LYS A 134 -8.16 -15.75 35.20
C LYS A 134 -6.95 -15.87 34.29
N LEU A 135 -6.11 -14.87 34.26
CA LEU A 135 -4.89 -14.88 33.41
C LEU A 135 -3.70 -15.56 34.06
N GLY A 136 -3.70 -15.75 35.37
CA GLY A 136 -2.58 -16.36 36.10
C GLY A 136 -1.34 -15.48 36.18
N CYS A 137 -1.45 -14.18 35.94
CA CYS A 137 -0.32 -13.22 35.96
C CYS A 137 -0.62 -12.03 36.88
N GLU A 138 0.43 -11.28 37.25
CA GLU A 138 0.28 -10.03 38.01
C GLU A 138 -0.32 -8.95 37.12
N VAL A 139 -1.33 -8.24 37.65
CA VAL A 139 -2.01 -7.14 36.95
C VAL A 139 -1.84 -5.86 37.77
N VAL A 140 -1.48 -4.77 37.11
CA VAL A 140 -1.30 -3.43 37.71
C VAL A 140 -2.03 -2.41 36.86
N THR A 141 -2.73 -1.50 37.50
CA THR A 141 -3.38 -0.36 36.84
C THR A 141 -2.43 0.81 36.70
N ILE A 142 -2.34 1.40 35.52
CA ILE A 142 -1.49 2.55 35.27
C ILE A 142 -2.21 3.63 34.45
N SER A 143 -1.70 4.85 34.54
CA SER A 143 -1.91 5.88 33.53
C SER A 143 -0.54 6.44 33.14
N ALA A 144 -0.03 6.00 32.02
CA ALA A 144 1.28 6.41 31.54
C ALA A 144 1.35 7.92 31.29
N LEU A 145 0.24 8.55 30.88
CA LEU A 145 0.15 9.98 30.65
C LEU A 145 0.20 10.78 31.97
N LYS A 146 -0.50 10.31 33.02
CA LYS A 146 -0.53 10.97 34.32
C LYS A 146 0.61 10.54 35.25
N GLY A 147 1.35 9.51 34.89
CA GLY A 147 2.46 8.98 35.70
C GLY A 147 2.03 8.14 36.89
N THR A 148 0.76 7.75 37.00
CA THR A 148 0.24 6.94 38.13
C THR A 148 0.48 5.46 37.92
N GLY A 149 0.83 4.70 38.98
CA GLY A 149 1.03 3.25 38.94
C GLY A 149 2.34 2.77 38.31
N ILE A 150 3.12 3.65 37.66
CA ILE A 150 4.31 3.29 36.88
C ILE A 150 5.39 2.67 37.78
N THR A 151 5.68 3.28 38.94
CA THR A 151 6.69 2.80 39.88
C THR A 151 6.29 1.45 40.47
N GLU A 152 5.01 1.24 40.74
CA GLU A 152 4.51 -0.04 41.24
C GLU A 152 4.70 -1.16 40.19
N ALA A 153 4.35 -0.88 38.92
CA ALA A 153 4.56 -1.84 37.83
C ALA A 153 6.05 -2.20 37.67
N ALA A 154 6.95 -1.21 37.74
CA ALA A 154 8.37 -1.40 37.66
C ALA A 154 8.91 -2.27 38.80
N ASN A 155 8.56 -1.94 40.05
CA ASN A 155 9.02 -2.68 41.23
C ASN A 155 8.51 -4.14 41.23
N LYS A 156 7.24 -4.35 40.86
CA LYS A 156 6.69 -5.71 40.70
C LYS A 156 7.43 -6.48 39.58
N ALA A 157 7.75 -5.83 38.45
CA ALA A 157 8.51 -6.46 37.37
C ALA A 157 9.89 -6.91 37.84
N VAL A 158 10.60 -6.07 38.55
CA VAL A 158 11.92 -6.41 39.10
C VAL A 158 11.81 -7.55 40.12
N SER A 159 10.83 -7.51 41.01
CA SER A 159 10.62 -8.55 42.02
C SER A 159 10.33 -9.92 41.40
N ILE A 160 9.50 -9.95 40.36
CA ILE A 160 9.15 -11.21 39.68
C ILE A 160 10.33 -11.70 38.83
N ALA A 161 11.05 -10.83 38.14
CA ALA A 161 12.27 -11.18 37.40
C ALA A 161 13.33 -11.82 38.32
N GLN A 162 13.49 -11.29 39.51
CA GLN A 162 14.44 -11.84 40.53
C GLN A 162 13.96 -13.16 41.14
N SER A 163 12.67 -13.44 41.15
CA SER A 163 12.12 -14.66 41.74
C SER A 163 12.38 -15.91 40.89
N HIS A 164 12.75 -15.76 39.63
CA HIS A 164 12.92 -16.83 38.63
C HIS A 164 11.76 -17.87 38.63
N LYS A 165 10.54 -17.43 38.99
CA LYS A 165 9.39 -18.31 39.11
C LYS A 165 8.91 -18.69 37.71
N LYS A 166 8.85 -20.01 37.47
CA LYS A 166 8.25 -20.55 36.23
C LYS A 166 6.75 -20.29 36.22
N VAL A 167 6.24 -19.88 35.09
CA VAL A 167 4.82 -19.60 34.88
C VAL A 167 4.25 -20.65 33.92
N THR A 168 3.17 -21.29 34.30
CA THR A 168 2.39 -22.16 33.42
C THR A 168 1.16 -21.41 32.94
N PRO A 169 0.81 -21.47 31.64
CA PRO A 169 -0.42 -20.87 31.12
C PRO A 169 -1.65 -21.46 31.82
N VAL A 170 -2.60 -20.63 32.17
CA VAL A 170 -3.85 -21.04 32.84
C VAL A 170 -5.03 -21.10 31.85
N HIS A 171 -4.87 -20.56 30.65
CA HIS A 171 -5.94 -20.56 29.68
C HIS A 171 -6.10 -21.93 28.99
N GLU A 172 -7.34 -22.34 28.84
CA GLU A 172 -7.73 -23.58 28.20
C GLU A 172 -8.72 -23.25 27.09
N PHE A 173 -8.61 -23.96 25.96
CA PHE A 173 -9.56 -23.92 24.85
C PHE A 173 -10.69 -24.95 25.09
N CYS A 174 -11.49 -25.24 24.09
CA CYS A 174 -12.48 -26.30 24.23
C CYS A 174 -11.83 -27.67 24.37
N ASP A 175 -12.52 -28.60 25.01
CA ASP A 175 -11.98 -29.93 25.38
C ASP A 175 -11.34 -30.68 24.21
N LYS A 176 -11.94 -30.63 23.03
CA LYS A 176 -11.39 -31.25 21.81
C LYS A 176 -10.12 -30.62 21.32
N ALA A 177 -10.04 -29.29 21.31
CA ALA A 177 -8.82 -28.56 20.92
C ALA A 177 -7.69 -28.85 21.92
N GLU A 178 -8.00 -28.91 23.24
CA GLU A 178 -7.01 -29.25 24.27
C GLU A 178 -6.50 -30.69 24.14
N GLU A 179 -7.35 -31.64 23.79
CA GLU A 179 -6.95 -33.05 23.53
C GLU A 179 -5.90 -33.10 22.42
N ILE A 180 -6.15 -32.40 21.30
CA ILE A 180 -5.27 -32.39 20.14
C ILE A 180 -3.96 -31.61 20.47
N ILE A 181 -4.04 -30.46 21.15
CA ILE A 181 -2.88 -29.71 21.60
C ILE A 181 -2.03 -30.56 22.53
N GLY A 182 -2.63 -31.26 23.49
CA GLY A 182 -1.94 -32.17 24.41
C GLY A 182 -1.23 -33.32 23.70
N ALA A 183 -1.81 -33.86 22.64
CA ALA A 183 -1.17 -34.88 21.79
C ALA A 183 0.13 -34.33 21.14
N VAL A 184 0.07 -33.09 20.64
CA VAL A 184 1.25 -32.42 20.05
C VAL A 184 2.29 -32.09 21.14
N GLU A 185 1.87 -31.60 22.32
CA GLU A 185 2.77 -31.33 23.46
C GLU A 185 3.56 -32.58 23.88
N ASN A 186 2.91 -33.75 23.90
CA ASN A 186 3.55 -35.02 24.19
C ASN A 186 4.64 -35.38 23.17
N LYS A 187 4.40 -35.10 21.87
CA LYS A 187 5.41 -35.30 20.82
C LYS A 187 6.61 -34.33 20.93
N LEU A 188 6.42 -33.19 21.58
CA LEU A 188 7.46 -32.18 21.80
C LEU A 188 8.31 -32.45 23.03
N THR A 189 8.03 -33.51 23.80
CA THR A 189 8.78 -33.85 25.01
C THR A 189 10.25 -34.12 24.70
N GLY A 190 11.16 -33.36 25.33
CA GLY A 190 12.59 -33.41 25.07
C GLY A 190 13.09 -32.61 23.85
N ALA A 191 12.21 -32.09 23.00
CA ALA A 191 12.59 -31.26 21.86
C ALA A 191 12.61 -29.76 22.19
N VAL A 192 11.75 -29.34 23.13
CA VAL A 192 11.63 -27.93 23.56
C VAL A 192 11.53 -27.86 25.10
N PRO A 193 11.82 -26.69 25.74
CA PRO A 193 11.63 -26.51 27.17
C PRO A 193 10.18 -26.78 27.59
N GLU A 194 9.98 -27.40 28.75
CA GLU A 194 8.68 -27.78 29.29
C GLU A 194 7.70 -26.59 29.34
N GLU A 195 8.21 -25.41 29.71
CA GLU A 195 7.43 -24.18 29.89
C GLU A 195 6.91 -23.61 28.55
N GLN A 196 7.56 -23.97 27.45
CA GLN A 196 7.26 -23.46 26.10
C GLN A 196 6.52 -24.49 25.22
N LYS A 197 6.30 -25.71 25.71
CA LYS A 197 5.65 -26.80 24.93
C LYS A 197 4.32 -26.35 24.33
N ARG A 198 3.49 -25.70 25.13
CA ARG A 198 2.17 -25.23 24.69
C ARG A 198 2.28 -24.22 23.54
N PHE A 199 3.19 -23.26 23.66
CA PHE A 199 3.42 -22.27 22.59
C PHE A 199 3.85 -22.94 21.29
N PHE A 200 4.84 -23.87 21.38
CA PHE A 200 5.31 -24.56 20.18
C PHE A 200 4.25 -25.52 19.60
N ALA A 201 3.47 -26.20 20.44
CA ALA A 201 2.38 -27.06 19.98
C ALA A 201 1.31 -26.28 19.20
N ILE A 202 0.87 -25.15 19.74
CA ILE A 202 -0.09 -24.26 19.07
C ILE A 202 0.49 -23.73 17.77
N LYS A 203 1.74 -23.28 17.75
CA LYS A 203 2.38 -22.75 16.54
C LYS A 203 2.60 -23.80 15.44
N LEU A 204 2.86 -25.04 15.81
CA LEU A 204 2.91 -26.15 14.86
C LEU A 204 1.54 -26.45 14.24
N LEU A 205 0.48 -26.42 15.04
CA LEU A 205 -0.90 -26.55 14.55
C LEU A 205 -1.29 -25.37 13.65
N GLU A 206 -0.88 -24.14 13.96
CA GLU A 206 -1.05 -22.94 13.11
C GLU A 206 -0.18 -22.99 11.84
N ARG A 207 0.61 -24.04 11.61
CA ARG A 207 1.53 -24.20 10.47
C ARG A 207 2.55 -23.05 10.35
N ASP A 208 3.06 -22.54 11.49
CA ASP A 208 4.06 -21.47 11.52
C ASP A 208 5.43 -21.97 11.05
N ASP A 209 5.74 -21.81 9.76
CA ASP A 209 6.99 -22.26 9.13
C ASP A 209 8.23 -21.70 9.80
N LYS A 210 8.17 -20.49 10.37
CA LYS A 210 9.29 -19.86 11.06
C LYS A 210 9.65 -20.57 12.37
N ILE A 211 8.66 -21.10 13.05
CA ILE A 211 8.88 -21.92 14.24
C ILE A 211 9.44 -23.28 13.86
N ILE A 212 8.92 -23.89 12.79
CA ILE A 212 9.43 -25.17 12.26
C ILE A 212 10.90 -25.07 11.89
N GLU A 213 11.31 -23.96 11.23
CA GLU A 213 12.71 -23.70 10.88
C GLU A 213 13.63 -23.48 12.11
N GLN A 214 13.10 -22.94 13.22
CA GLN A 214 13.86 -22.70 14.46
C GLN A 214 14.02 -23.96 15.30
N MET A 215 13.13 -24.93 15.13
CA MET A 215 13.23 -26.21 15.82
C MET A 215 14.30 -27.09 15.18
N ASN A 216 15.29 -27.52 15.94
CA ASN A 216 16.35 -28.43 15.46
C ASN A 216 15.83 -29.87 15.20
N THR A 217 14.55 -30.12 15.41
CA THR A 217 13.91 -31.45 15.31
C THR A 217 12.63 -31.32 14.52
N SER A 218 12.48 -32.12 13.45
CA SER A 218 11.23 -32.19 12.70
C SER A 218 10.21 -33.07 13.44
N VAL A 219 9.16 -32.47 13.96
CA VAL A 219 8.02 -33.18 14.55
C VAL A 219 6.91 -33.23 13.53
N ASN A 220 6.42 -34.43 13.19
CA ASN A 220 5.32 -34.57 12.27
C ASN A 220 3.98 -34.47 13.02
N VAL A 221 3.23 -33.42 12.72
CA VAL A 221 1.90 -33.11 13.30
C VAL A 221 0.77 -33.15 12.27
N SER A 222 1.03 -33.74 11.09
CA SER A 222 0.04 -33.74 9.99
C SER A 222 -1.24 -34.50 10.32
N ALA A 223 -1.16 -35.48 11.22
CA ALA A 223 -2.35 -36.24 11.66
C ALA A 223 -3.23 -35.40 12.57
N GLU A 224 -2.65 -34.69 13.52
CA GLU A 224 -3.33 -33.81 14.47
C GLU A 224 -3.93 -32.59 13.77
N ILE A 225 -3.22 -32.02 12.80
CA ILE A 225 -3.76 -30.96 11.94
C ILE A 225 -5.01 -31.43 11.21
N LYS A 226 -4.93 -32.62 10.57
CA LYS A 226 -6.07 -33.17 9.85
C LYS A 226 -7.24 -33.48 10.79
N GLU A 227 -6.97 -34.04 11.95
CA GLU A 227 -7.99 -34.33 12.96
C GLU A 227 -8.71 -33.05 13.41
N MET A 228 -7.96 -31.95 13.63
CA MET A 228 -8.52 -30.65 14.02
C MET A 228 -9.36 -30.05 12.89
N GLU A 229 -8.89 -30.11 11.64
CA GLU A 229 -9.62 -29.60 10.46
C GLU A 229 -10.88 -30.41 10.20
N ASP A 230 -10.84 -31.73 10.33
CA ASP A 230 -12.00 -32.60 10.14
C ASP A 230 -13.09 -32.44 11.25
N GLU A 231 -12.66 -32.11 12.50
CA GLU A 231 -13.57 -31.91 13.64
C GLU A 231 -14.28 -30.55 13.59
N PHE A 232 -13.56 -29.48 13.18
CA PHE A 232 -14.08 -28.11 13.23
C PHE A 232 -14.52 -27.57 11.86
N ASP A 233 -14.31 -28.28 10.77
CA ASP A 233 -14.67 -27.93 9.39
C ASP A 233 -14.06 -26.55 8.96
N ASP A 234 -12.83 -26.25 9.45
CA ASP A 234 -12.10 -25.00 9.15
C ASP A 234 -10.58 -25.27 9.18
N ASP A 235 -9.76 -24.31 8.72
CA ASP A 235 -8.30 -24.42 8.84
C ASP A 235 -7.84 -24.24 10.29
N THR A 236 -6.74 -24.90 10.66
CA THR A 236 -6.25 -24.92 12.05
C THR A 236 -5.88 -23.54 12.57
N GLU A 237 -5.41 -22.62 11.74
CA GLU A 237 -5.09 -21.24 12.14
C GLU A 237 -6.36 -20.47 12.55
N SER A 238 -7.43 -20.60 11.75
CA SER A 238 -8.74 -20.02 12.03
C SER A 238 -9.35 -20.61 13.30
N ILE A 239 -9.26 -21.93 13.49
CA ILE A 239 -9.76 -22.62 14.69
C ILE A 239 -9.09 -22.11 15.95
N ILE A 240 -7.76 -22.09 16.00
CA ILE A 240 -6.99 -21.61 17.17
C ILE A 240 -7.29 -20.12 17.45
N THR A 241 -7.40 -19.33 16.41
CA THR A 241 -7.75 -17.91 16.54
C THR A 241 -9.14 -17.74 17.13
N ASN A 242 -10.12 -18.50 16.67
CA ASN A 242 -11.48 -18.46 17.18
C ASN A 242 -11.55 -18.91 18.66
N GLU A 243 -10.88 -20.00 19.03
CA GLU A 243 -10.80 -20.49 20.40
C GLU A 243 -10.19 -19.45 21.35
N ARG A 244 -9.13 -18.71 20.92
CA ARG A 244 -8.61 -17.59 21.69
C ARG A 244 -9.64 -16.50 21.94
N TYR A 245 -10.41 -16.14 20.91
CA TYR A 245 -11.44 -15.12 21.07
C TYR A 245 -12.59 -15.58 21.96
N VAL A 246 -12.99 -16.85 21.89
CA VAL A 246 -14.00 -17.45 22.78
C VAL A 246 -13.51 -17.36 24.24
N TYR A 247 -12.26 -17.75 24.51
CA TYR A 247 -11.67 -17.65 25.84
C TYR A 247 -11.61 -16.19 26.33
N ILE A 248 -11.12 -15.25 25.51
CA ILE A 248 -11.02 -13.83 25.82
C ILE A 248 -12.39 -13.24 26.13
N SER A 249 -13.42 -13.54 25.32
CA SER A 249 -14.78 -13.07 25.53
C SER A 249 -15.37 -13.57 26.85
N SER A 250 -15.04 -14.81 27.22
CA SER A 250 -15.45 -15.40 28.53
C SER A 250 -14.84 -14.64 29.71
N ILE A 251 -13.58 -14.19 29.61
CA ILE A 251 -12.90 -13.38 30.62
C ILE A 251 -13.54 -12.00 30.71
N ILE A 252 -13.71 -11.35 29.57
CA ILE A 252 -14.27 -9.98 29.52
C ILE A 252 -15.66 -9.95 30.14
N GLY A 253 -16.52 -10.92 29.82
CA GLY A 253 -17.86 -11.02 30.41
C GLY A 253 -17.89 -11.12 31.93
N GLN A 254 -16.81 -11.64 32.55
CA GLN A 254 -16.71 -11.82 34.00
C GLN A 254 -15.89 -10.72 34.69
N CYS A 255 -14.96 -10.11 33.99
CA CYS A 255 -13.97 -9.20 34.58
C CYS A 255 -14.22 -7.73 34.26
N VAL A 256 -15.02 -7.40 33.23
CA VAL A 256 -15.29 -6.02 32.84
C VAL A 256 -16.77 -5.70 32.94
N THR A 257 -17.10 -4.69 33.74
CA THR A 257 -18.46 -4.17 33.83
C THR A 257 -18.53 -2.82 33.13
N LYS A 258 -19.18 -2.79 31.96
CA LYS A 258 -19.39 -1.54 31.22
C LYS A 258 -20.58 -0.80 31.80
N ALA A 259 -20.39 0.51 32.13
CA ALA A 259 -21.44 1.37 32.71
C ALA A 259 -22.65 1.54 31.79
N ARG A 260 -22.47 1.38 30.47
CA ARG A 260 -23.50 1.54 29.45
C ARG A 260 -23.65 0.28 28.63
N LYS A 261 -24.36 -0.73 29.14
CA LYS A 261 -24.63 -1.99 28.42
C LYS A 261 -25.50 -1.85 27.17
N ASP A 262 -26.31 -0.78 27.04
CA ASP A 262 -27.40 -0.71 26.04
C ASP A 262 -27.37 0.48 25.09
N LYS A 263 -26.32 1.30 25.07
CA LYS A 263 -26.23 2.39 24.06
C LYS A 263 -25.04 2.15 23.15
N LEU A 264 -25.36 1.65 21.95
CA LEU A 264 -24.43 1.70 20.82
C LEU A 264 -23.83 3.11 20.74
N SER A 265 -22.51 3.19 20.66
CA SER A 265 -21.84 4.48 20.45
C SER A 265 -22.33 5.10 19.14
N THR A 266 -22.17 6.40 18.97
CA THR A 266 -22.50 7.05 17.69
C THR A 266 -21.69 6.42 16.55
N SER A 267 -20.44 6.01 16.80
CA SER A 267 -19.61 5.30 15.85
C SER A 267 -20.22 3.94 15.46
N ASP A 268 -20.70 3.14 16.43
CA ASP A 268 -21.31 1.83 16.16
C ASP A 268 -22.58 1.94 15.31
N LYS A 269 -23.37 3.01 15.56
CA LYS A 269 -24.58 3.28 14.76
C LYS A 269 -24.24 3.63 13.30
N ILE A 270 -23.23 4.46 13.10
CA ILE A 270 -22.73 4.82 11.78
C ILE A 270 -22.15 3.57 11.10
N ASP A 271 -21.34 2.78 11.82
CA ASP A 271 -20.70 1.58 11.29
C ASP A 271 -21.73 0.55 10.85
N ARG A 272 -22.83 0.37 11.58
CA ARG A 272 -23.91 -0.53 11.17
C ARG A 272 -24.49 -0.21 9.78
N ILE A 273 -24.44 1.06 9.36
CA ILE A 273 -24.91 1.51 8.04
C ILE A 273 -23.76 1.44 7.03
N VAL A 274 -22.62 2.03 7.39
CA VAL A 274 -21.46 2.20 6.48
C VAL A 274 -20.77 0.87 6.17
N THR A 275 -20.72 -0.08 7.11
CA THR A 275 -20.13 -1.41 6.90
C THR A 275 -21.15 -2.47 6.49
N ASN A 276 -22.39 -2.09 6.22
CA ASN A 276 -23.41 -3.01 5.77
C ASN A 276 -23.04 -3.63 4.42
N ARG A 277 -23.19 -4.93 4.29
CA ARG A 277 -22.79 -5.71 3.11
C ARG A 277 -23.30 -5.17 1.77
N TRP A 278 -24.49 -4.60 1.74
CA TRP A 278 -25.15 -4.09 0.53
C TRP A 278 -25.01 -2.58 0.35
N LEU A 279 -25.02 -1.82 1.46
CA LEU A 279 -24.99 -0.35 1.44
C LEU A 279 -23.57 0.21 1.37
N ALA A 280 -22.58 -0.54 1.81
CA ALA A 280 -21.20 -0.07 1.92
C ALA A 280 -20.62 0.41 0.58
N LEU A 281 -20.76 -0.39 -0.48
CA LEU A 281 -20.26 -0.03 -1.82
C LEU A 281 -20.99 1.16 -2.44
N PRO A 282 -22.34 1.26 -2.44
CA PRO A 282 -23.04 2.45 -2.88
C PRO A 282 -22.67 3.73 -2.10
N ILE A 283 -22.60 3.65 -0.75
CA ILE A 283 -22.20 4.79 0.08
C ILE A 283 -20.78 5.23 -0.29
N PHE A 284 -19.87 4.28 -0.42
CA PHE A 284 -18.52 4.55 -0.84
C PHE A 284 -18.46 5.23 -2.22
N ALA A 285 -19.20 4.72 -3.19
CA ALA A 285 -19.28 5.32 -4.53
C ALA A 285 -19.77 6.77 -4.49
N VAL A 286 -20.79 7.06 -3.67
CA VAL A 286 -21.31 8.43 -3.50
C VAL A 286 -20.28 9.35 -2.85
N VAL A 287 -19.62 8.90 -1.76
CA VAL A 287 -18.59 9.69 -1.09
C VAL A 287 -17.45 10.02 -2.05
N MET A 288 -16.96 9.03 -2.81
CA MET A 288 -15.88 9.24 -3.77
C MET A 288 -16.33 10.11 -4.95
N PHE A 289 -17.56 9.94 -5.43
CA PHE A 289 -18.11 10.83 -6.46
C PHE A 289 -18.08 12.30 -6.00
N ILE A 290 -18.51 12.58 -4.76
CA ILE A 290 -18.47 13.95 -4.21
C ILE A 290 -17.03 14.46 -4.15
N VAL A 291 -16.11 13.66 -3.65
CA VAL A 291 -14.68 14.03 -3.56
C VAL A 291 -14.11 14.38 -4.93
N TYR A 292 -14.30 13.52 -5.94
CA TYR A 292 -13.81 13.78 -7.28
C TYR A 292 -14.53 14.93 -7.97
N TYR A 293 -15.84 15.01 -7.84
CA TYR A 293 -16.62 16.10 -8.43
C TYR A 293 -16.16 17.48 -7.92
N VAL A 294 -15.94 17.59 -6.61
CA VAL A 294 -15.45 18.86 -6.04
C VAL A 294 -13.98 19.12 -6.40
N SER A 295 -13.13 18.10 -6.38
CA SER A 295 -11.70 18.28 -6.63
C SER A 295 -11.36 18.48 -8.09
N VAL A 296 -12.07 17.81 -9.01
CA VAL A 296 -11.72 17.79 -10.45
C VAL A 296 -12.62 18.69 -11.29
N THR A 297 -13.92 18.80 -10.95
CA THR A 297 -14.90 19.44 -11.84
C THR A 297 -15.31 20.83 -11.35
N THR A 298 -15.20 21.15 -10.05
CA THR A 298 -15.67 22.44 -9.54
C THR A 298 -14.53 23.28 -8.97
N VAL A 299 -14.27 23.18 -7.67
CA VAL A 299 -13.28 24.03 -6.98
C VAL A 299 -11.88 23.81 -7.53
N GLY A 300 -11.50 22.56 -7.75
CA GLY A 300 -10.17 22.25 -8.27
C GLY A 300 -10.00 22.74 -9.72
N ALA A 301 -10.98 22.51 -10.59
CA ALA A 301 -10.96 22.99 -11.96
C ALA A 301 -10.86 24.52 -12.02
N PHE A 302 -11.74 25.24 -11.33
CA PHE A 302 -11.74 26.71 -11.32
C PHE A 302 -10.38 27.32 -10.99
N VAL A 303 -9.69 26.80 -9.98
CA VAL A 303 -8.38 27.33 -9.58
C VAL A 303 -7.29 26.87 -10.56
N THR A 304 -7.40 25.67 -11.10
CA THR A 304 -6.47 25.14 -12.11
C THR A 304 -6.57 25.91 -13.41
N ASP A 305 -7.78 26.16 -13.91
CA ASP A 305 -8.02 26.94 -15.14
C ASP A 305 -7.50 28.36 -14.97
N TRP A 306 -7.80 29.02 -13.83
CA TRP A 306 -7.23 30.32 -13.55
C TRP A 306 -5.69 30.31 -13.53
N THR A 307 -5.09 29.28 -12.97
CA THR A 307 -3.62 29.15 -12.92
C THR A 307 -3.04 28.92 -14.32
N ASN A 308 -3.65 28.07 -15.13
CA ASN A 308 -3.18 27.76 -16.47
C ASN A 308 -3.41 28.93 -17.45
N ASP A 309 -4.64 29.44 -17.51
CA ASP A 309 -5.02 30.40 -18.53
C ASP A 309 -4.51 31.81 -18.17
N VAL A 310 -4.76 32.25 -16.92
CA VAL A 310 -4.39 33.62 -16.51
C VAL A 310 -2.92 33.73 -16.10
N LEU A 311 -2.44 32.84 -15.21
CA LEU A 311 -1.09 32.97 -14.67
C LEU A 311 -0.03 32.51 -15.68
N PHE A 312 -0.18 31.32 -16.24
CA PHE A 312 0.76 30.71 -17.17
C PHE A 312 0.40 30.89 -18.65
N GLY A 313 -0.79 31.39 -19.00
CA GLY A 313 -1.15 31.82 -20.34
C GLY A 313 -0.88 33.31 -20.54
N ASP A 314 -1.60 34.17 -19.83
CA ASP A 314 -1.65 35.62 -20.11
C ASP A 314 -0.59 36.42 -19.39
N ILE A 315 -0.06 36.04 -18.21
CA ILE A 315 0.80 36.89 -17.39
C ILE A 315 2.28 36.51 -17.53
N ILE A 316 2.65 35.27 -17.21
CA ILE A 316 4.08 34.90 -17.07
C ILE A 316 4.79 34.83 -18.43
N PRO A 317 4.28 34.10 -19.45
CA PRO A 317 4.97 33.98 -20.73
C PRO A 317 5.16 35.30 -21.44
N PRO A 318 4.14 36.19 -21.62
CA PRO A 318 4.33 37.49 -22.27
C PRO A 318 5.26 38.43 -21.51
N ALA A 319 5.25 38.39 -20.15
CA ALA A 319 6.16 39.19 -19.36
C ALA A 319 7.60 38.72 -19.53
N ILE A 320 7.87 37.41 -19.58
CA ILE A 320 9.23 36.90 -19.82
C ILE A 320 9.65 37.15 -21.27
N GLU A 321 8.76 36.97 -22.24
CA GLU A 321 9.01 37.26 -23.67
C GLU A 321 9.44 38.71 -23.86
N SER A 322 8.70 39.66 -23.33
CA SER A 322 9.07 41.11 -23.42
C SER A 322 10.46 41.42 -22.82
N VAL A 323 10.83 40.73 -21.74
CA VAL A 323 12.17 40.89 -21.14
C VAL A 323 13.22 40.26 -22.05
N LEU A 324 13.00 39.09 -22.62
CA LEU A 324 13.93 38.40 -23.50
C LEU A 324 14.14 39.18 -24.82
N GLU A 325 13.09 39.76 -25.35
CA GLU A 325 13.17 40.66 -26.53
C GLU A 325 13.97 41.93 -26.23
N SER A 326 13.74 42.53 -25.05
CA SER A 326 14.49 43.77 -24.65
C SER A 326 16.00 43.54 -24.54
N ILE A 327 16.42 42.30 -24.25
CA ILE A 327 17.83 41.91 -24.12
C ILE A 327 18.40 41.40 -25.47
N ASN A 328 17.60 41.37 -26.56
CA ASN A 328 17.94 40.73 -27.83
C ASN A 328 18.43 39.28 -27.66
N CYS A 329 17.69 38.50 -26.90
CA CYS A 329 18.03 37.09 -26.64
C CYS A 329 18.01 36.26 -27.93
N ALA A 330 18.95 35.32 -28.09
CA ALA A 330 18.98 34.44 -29.25
C ALA A 330 17.70 33.56 -29.30
N ALA A 331 17.11 33.35 -30.48
CA ALA A 331 15.85 32.65 -30.67
C ALA A 331 15.81 31.26 -30.02
N TRP A 332 16.89 30.47 -30.12
CA TRP A 332 16.96 29.14 -29.48
C TRP A 332 16.89 29.22 -27.93
N LEU A 333 17.48 30.28 -27.34
CA LEU A 333 17.47 30.47 -25.89
C LEU A 333 16.10 31.00 -25.42
N GLN A 334 15.43 31.80 -26.23
CA GLN A 334 14.08 32.26 -26.02
C GLN A 334 13.12 31.08 -26.00
N GLY A 335 13.16 30.19 -26.99
CA GLY A 335 12.38 28.95 -27.01
C GLY A 335 12.70 28.03 -25.84
N LEU A 336 13.96 27.85 -25.45
CA LEU A 336 14.31 27.05 -24.27
C LEU A 336 13.66 27.61 -22.99
N ILE A 337 13.67 28.95 -22.82
CA ILE A 337 13.11 29.57 -21.62
C ILE A 337 11.59 29.50 -21.65
N LEU A 338 10.93 29.86 -22.75
CA LEU A 338 9.46 29.89 -22.84
C LEU A 338 8.88 28.48 -22.92
N ASP A 339 9.25 27.71 -23.93
CA ASP A 339 8.63 26.40 -24.23
C ASP A 339 9.22 25.25 -23.38
N GLY A 340 10.49 25.37 -22.98
CA GLY A 340 11.13 24.35 -22.14
C GLY A 340 10.92 24.57 -20.66
N ILE A 341 11.25 25.75 -20.14
CA ILE A 341 11.27 26.01 -18.69
C ILE A 341 9.93 26.54 -18.21
N VAL A 342 9.39 27.60 -18.80
CA VAL A 342 8.16 28.26 -18.34
C VAL A 342 6.97 27.33 -18.57
N ALA A 343 6.86 26.72 -19.73
CA ALA A 343 5.83 25.72 -20.01
C ALA A 343 5.94 24.50 -19.09
N GLY A 344 7.18 24.04 -18.82
CA GLY A 344 7.42 22.93 -17.88
C GLY A 344 7.04 23.26 -16.45
N VAL A 345 7.32 24.46 -15.96
CA VAL A 345 6.89 24.94 -14.64
C VAL A 345 5.37 25.13 -14.61
N GLY A 346 4.79 25.69 -15.66
CA GLY A 346 3.35 25.85 -15.82
C GLY A 346 2.61 24.52 -15.74
N ALA A 347 3.06 23.53 -16.48
CA ALA A 347 2.47 22.18 -16.45
C ALA A 347 2.49 21.55 -15.04
N VAL A 348 3.51 21.83 -14.23
CA VAL A 348 3.56 21.34 -12.83
C VAL A 348 2.63 22.15 -11.92
N LEU A 349 2.78 23.47 -11.92
CA LEU A 349 2.07 24.35 -10.99
C LEU A 349 0.59 24.51 -11.34
N GLY A 350 0.25 24.40 -12.61
CA GLY A 350 -1.14 24.40 -13.07
C GLY A 350 -1.96 23.24 -12.50
N PHE A 351 -1.34 22.06 -12.32
CA PHE A 351 -2.02 20.89 -11.80
C PHE A 351 -2.06 20.84 -10.25
N VAL A 352 -1.24 21.61 -9.57
CA VAL A 352 -1.13 21.62 -8.10
C VAL A 352 -2.43 22.00 -7.38
N PRO A 353 -3.20 23.01 -7.78
CA PRO A 353 -4.43 23.40 -7.08
C PRO A 353 -5.44 22.27 -6.97
N GLN A 354 -5.74 21.59 -8.08
CA GLN A 354 -6.61 20.43 -8.12
C GLN A 354 -6.14 19.31 -7.18
N MET A 355 -4.84 19.05 -7.17
CA MET A 355 -4.24 18.05 -6.30
C MET A 355 -4.33 18.43 -4.82
N LEU A 356 -4.16 19.70 -4.46
CA LEU A 356 -4.29 20.16 -3.08
C LEU A 356 -5.73 19.96 -2.55
N VAL A 357 -6.74 20.27 -3.35
CA VAL A 357 -8.14 20.02 -2.97
C VAL A 357 -8.38 18.53 -2.76
N LEU A 358 -7.89 17.68 -3.65
CA LEU A 358 -7.98 16.22 -3.51
C LEU A 358 -7.29 15.74 -2.22
N PHE A 359 -6.08 16.22 -1.93
CA PHE A 359 -5.35 15.85 -0.72
C PHE A 359 -6.06 16.32 0.56
N ALA A 360 -6.73 17.48 0.53
CA ALA A 360 -7.53 17.95 1.66
C ALA A 360 -8.68 16.99 1.98
N PHE A 361 -9.43 16.55 0.96
CA PHE A 361 -10.52 15.59 1.14
C PHE A 361 -10.00 14.21 1.60
N LEU A 362 -8.92 13.72 0.99
CA LEU A 362 -8.32 12.45 1.41
C LEU A 362 -7.81 12.51 2.85
N ALA A 363 -7.17 13.61 3.26
CA ALA A 363 -6.72 13.82 4.63
C ALA A 363 -7.92 13.87 5.61
N PHE A 364 -9.03 14.46 5.20
CA PHE A 364 -10.28 14.46 5.96
C PHE A 364 -10.82 13.04 6.15
N LEU A 365 -11.01 12.28 5.06
CA LEU A 365 -11.54 10.91 5.09
C LEU A 365 -10.64 9.94 5.88
N GLU A 366 -9.33 10.12 5.79
CA GLU A 366 -8.34 9.35 6.56
C GLU A 366 -8.44 9.69 8.06
N SER A 367 -8.40 10.98 8.38
CA SER A 367 -8.40 11.45 9.77
C SER A 367 -9.72 11.18 10.48
N CYS A 368 -10.87 11.24 9.81
CA CYS A 368 -12.16 10.91 10.43
C CYS A 368 -12.36 9.41 10.66
N GLY A 369 -11.48 8.54 10.11
CA GLY A 369 -11.53 7.09 10.26
C GLY A 369 -12.38 6.36 9.21
N TYR A 370 -12.92 7.05 8.19
CA TYR A 370 -13.72 6.43 7.14
C TYR A 370 -12.92 5.45 6.27
N MET A 371 -11.67 5.79 5.94
CA MET A 371 -10.82 4.93 5.08
C MET A 371 -10.54 3.56 5.70
N ALA A 372 -10.48 3.45 7.02
CA ALA A 372 -10.33 2.18 7.72
C ALA A 372 -11.54 1.24 7.47
N ARG A 373 -12.76 1.79 7.44
CA ARG A 373 -13.98 1.03 7.13
C ARG A 373 -14.02 0.53 5.70
N VAL A 374 -13.62 1.39 4.78
CA VAL A 374 -13.51 1.02 3.36
C VAL A 374 -12.53 -0.13 3.18
N ALA A 375 -11.35 -0.06 3.80
CA ALA A 375 -10.37 -1.14 3.76
C ALA A 375 -10.93 -2.45 4.34
N PHE A 376 -11.66 -2.39 5.46
CA PHE A 376 -12.30 -3.54 6.08
C PHE A 376 -13.33 -4.21 5.15
N ILE A 377 -14.18 -3.42 4.49
CA ILE A 377 -15.20 -3.94 3.57
C ILE A 377 -14.55 -4.62 2.37
N MET A 378 -13.50 -4.00 1.83
CA MET A 378 -12.82 -4.46 0.63
C MET A 378 -11.90 -5.66 0.88
N ASP A 379 -11.49 -5.91 2.13
CA ASP A 379 -10.58 -7.01 2.48
C ASP A 379 -11.13 -8.36 2.03
N ARG A 380 -12.40 -8.63 2.26
CA ARG A 380 -13.07 -9.87 1.84
C ARG A 380 -13.00 -10.11 0.32
N ILE A 381 -13.01 -9.03 -0.48
CA ILE A 381 -12.96 -9.09 -1.93
C ILE A 381 -11.52 -9.28 -2.39
N PHE A 382 -10.60 -8.45 -1.89
CA PHE A 382 -9.21 -8.40 -2.33
C PHE A 382 -8.40 -9.65 -1.95
N ARG A 383 -8.68 -10.25 -0.80
CA ARG A 383 -8.06 -11.52 -0.38
C ARG A 383 -8.25 -12.64 -1.39
N LYS A 384 -9.43 -12.75 -2.01
CA LYS A 384 -9.69 -13.75 -3.05
C LYS A 384 -8.72 -13.64 -4.23
N PHE A 385 -8.18 -12.45 -4.47
CA PHE A 385 -7.24 -12.16 -5.55
C PHE A 385 -5.77 -12.09 -5.08
N GLY A 386 -5.50 -12.45 -3.82
CA GLY A 386 -4.15 -12.47 -3.27
C GLY A 386 -3.61 -11.11 -2.85
N LEU A 387 -4.48 -10.11 -2.70
CA LEU A 387 -4.17 -8.76 -2.22
C LEU A 387 -4.83 -8.53 -0.85
N SER A 388 -4.23 -7.71 0.01
CA SER A 388 -4.86 -7.32 1.27
C SER A 388 -5.93 -6.24 1.05
N GLY A 389 -6.91 -6.12 1.94
CA GLY A 389 -7.93 -5.07 1.86
C GLY A 389 -7.35 -3.66 1.94
N LYS A 390 -6.21 -3.49 2.60
CA LYS A 390 -5.47 -2.21 2.63
C LYS A 390 -4.98 -1.79 1.24
N SER A 391 -4.81 -2.72 0.30
CA SER A 391 -4.40 -2.43 -1.09
C SER A 391 -5.42 -1.61 -1.86
N PHE A 392 -6.69 -1.67 -1.46
CA PHE A 392 -7.75 -0.90 -2.11
C PHE A 392 -7.57 0.62 -1.96
N ILE A 393 -7.07 1.09 -0.80
CA ILE A 393 -6.87 2.52 -0.54
C ILE A 393 -5.88 3.15 -1.53
N PRO A 394 -4.66 2.62 -1.72
CA PRO A 394 -3.74 3.07 -2.76
C PRO A 394 -4.34 3.07 -4.18
N MET A 395 -5.07 2.02 -4.55
CA MET A 395 -5.68 1.91 -5.88
C MET A 395 -6.77 2.95 -6.10
N LEU A 396 -7.57 3.21 -5.07
CA LEU A 396 -8.59 4.24 -5.10
C LEU A 396 -7.98 5.64 -5.26
N ILE A 397 -7.00 5.97 -4.42
CA ILE A 397 -6.29 7.25 -4.53
C ILE A 397 -5.60 7.36 -5.90
N GLY A 398 -5.10 6.24 -6.41
CA GLY A 398 -4.47 6.10 -7.73
C GLY A 398 -5.41 6.44 -8.90
N SER A 399 -6.73 6.27 -8.73
CA SER A 399 -7.71 6.69 -9.76
C SER A 399 -7.80 8.21 -9.92
N GLY A 400 -7.44 8.99 -8.92
CA GLY A 400 -7.23 10.43 -9.05
C GLY A 400 -5.85 10.75 -9.59
N CYS A 401 -4.81 10.28 -8.89
CA CYS A 401 -3.41 10.44 -9.30
C CYS A 401 -2.54 9.28 -8.81
N GLY A 402 -1.71 8.74 -9.71
CA GLY A 402 -0.83 7.62 -9.41
C GLY A 402 0.23 7.91 -8.34
N VAL A 403 0.72 9.15 -8.23
CA VAL A 403 1.76 9.54 -7.26
C VAL A 403 1.29 9.35 -5.82
N PRO A 404 0.21 10.01 -5.35
CA PRO A 404 -0.31 9.80 -4.01
C PRO A 404 -0.85 8.38 -3.81
N GLY A 405 -1.38 7.75 -4.85
CA GLY A 405 -1.82 6.36 -4.80
C GLY A 405 -0.67 5.42 -4.40
N VAL A 406 0.46 5.51 -5.08
CA VAL A 406 1.66 4.74 -4.73
C VAL A 406 2.18 5.09 -3.34
N MET A 407 2.20 6.37 -2.97
CA MET A 407 2.65 6.81 -1.64
C MET A 407 1.76 6.28 -0.50
N ALA A 408 0.47 6.12 -0.73
CA ALA A 408 -0.47 5.58 0.24
C ALA A 408 -0.20 4.10 0.58
N SER A 409 0.54 3.37 -0.26
CA SER A 409 0.95 1.99 0.02
C SER A 409 1.79 1.82 1.28
N ARG A 410 2.33 2.91 1.86
CA ARG A 410 3.05 2.92 3.15
C ARG A 410 2.20 2.43 4.32
N THR A 411 0.88 2.53 4.20
CA THR A 411 -0.06 2.04 5.21
C THR A 411 -0.16 0.51 5.24
N ILE A 412 0.44 -0.16 4.25
CA ILE A 412 0.47 -1.63 4.16
C ILE A 412 1.74 -2.11 4.86
N GLU A 413 1.57 -2.83 5.95
CA GLU A 413 2.65 -3.32 6.80
C GLU A 413 3.43 -4.46 6.15
N ASN A 414 2.72 -5.40 5.51
CA ASN A 414 3.35 -6.53 4.83
C ASN A 414 4.09 -6.05 3.56
N ASP A 415 5.41 -6.25 3.52
CA ASP A 415 6.29 -5.80 2.43
C ASP A 415 5.93 -6.41 1.07
N ARG A 416 5.48 -7.67 1.04
CA ARG A 416 5.01 -8.37 -0.15
C ARG A 416 3.76 -7.70 -0.72
N ASP A 417 2.71 -7.53 0.12
CA ASP A 417 1.45 -6.94 -0.27
C ASP A 417 1.63 -5.48 -0.69
N ARG A 418 2.52 -4.76 0.01
CA ARG A 418 2.90 -3.39 -0.35
C ARG A 418 3.51 -3.34 -1.74
N LYS A 419 4.49 -4.19 -2.06
CA LYS A 419 5.13 -4.22 -3.38
C LYS A 419 4.16 -4.62 -4.49
N MET A 420 3.30 -5.63 -4.26
CA MET A 420 2.26 -6.01 -5.21
C MET A 420 1.29 -4.85 -5.46
N THR A 421 0.87 -4.17 -4.41
CA THR A 421 -0.01 -2.99 -4.50
C THR A 421 0.64 -1.88 -5.30
N ILE A 422 1.91 -1.54 -5.03
CA ILE A 422 2.65 -0.52 -5.79
C ILE A 422 2.66 -0.83 -7.28
N MET A 423 2.87 -2.11 -7.65
CA MET A 423 2.92 -2.54 -9.06
C MET A 423 1.58 -2.42 -9.77
N THR A 424 0.47 -2.59 -9.06
CA THR A 424 -0.87 -2.69 -9.65
C THR A 424 -1.70 -1.41 -9.51
N THR A 425 -1.36 -0.53 -8.58
CA THR A 425 -2.10 0.72 -8.29
C THR A 425 -2.29 1.61 -9.53
N THR A 426 -1.30 1.66 -10.42
CA THR A 426 -1.32 2.55 -11.58
C THR A 426 -2.08 1.99 -12.78
N PHE A 427 -2.64 0.79 -12.71
CA PHE A 427 -3.50 0.24 -13.77
C PHE A 427 -4.89 0.90 -13.79
N VAL A 428 -5.36 1.42 -12.67
CA VAL A 428 -6.58 2.22 -12.67
C VAL A 428 -6.32 3.52 -13.45
N PRO A 429 -7.23 3.92 -14.36
CA PRO A 429 -7.13 5.22 -15.03
C PRO A 429 -7.09 6.36 -14.01
N CYS A 430 -6.08 7.22 -14.10
CA CYS A 430 -6.00 8.47 -13.33
C CYS A 430 -6.49 9.65 -14.18
N GLY A 431 -6.68 10.82 -13.58
CA GLY A 431 -7.13 12.04 -14.26
C GLY A 431 -6.33 12.35 -15.52
N ALA A 432 -5.01 12.22 -15.47
CA ALA A 432 -4.11 12.45 -16.61
C ALA A 432 -4.31 11.48 -17.80
N LYS A 433 -5.01 10.36 -17.61
CA LYS A 433 -5.34 9.41 -18.68
C LYS A 433 -6.71 9.71 -19.33
N LEU A 434 -7.54 10.56 -18.72
CA LEU A 434 -8.86 10.90 -19.25
C LEU A 434 -8.81 11.59 -20.62
N PRO A 435 -7.89 12.52 -20.89
CA PRO A 435 -7.72 13.12 -22.22
C PRO A 435 -7.48 12.07 -23.32
N ILE A 436 -6.65 11.05 -23.06
CA ILE A 436 -6.42 9.96 -24.03
C ILE A 436 -7.69 9.16 -24.27
N ILE A 437 -8.45 8.88 -23.21
CA ILE A 437 -9.74 8.15 -23.31
C ILE A 437 -10.73 8.97 -24.14
N ALA A 438 -10.85 10.28 -23.87
CA ALA A 438 -11.74 11.18 -24.57
C ALA A 438 -11.36 11.31 -26.06
N MET A 439 -10.09 11.51 -26.36
CA MET A 439 -9.55 11.58 -27.73
C MET A 439 -9.89 10.34 -28.55
N ILE A 440 -9.62 9.14 -28.00
CA ILE A 440 -9.92 7.89 -28.71
C ILE A 440 -11.41 7.63 -28.82
N ALA A 441 -12.19 7.94 -27.78
CA ALA A 441 -13.64 7.81 -27.82
C ALA A 441 -14.29 8.76 -28.84
N GLY A 442 -13.81 9.99 -28.94
CA GLY A 442 -14.26 10.98 -29.92
C GLY A 442 -13.89 10.62 -31.33
N ALA A 443 -12.61 10.36 -31.60
CA ALA A 443 -12.09 10.11 -32.94
C ALA A 443 -12.65 8.84 -33.61
N PHE A 444 -12.90 7.77 -32.86
CA PHE A 444 -13.23 6.45 -33.43
C PHE A 444 -14.59 5.90 -33.04
N PHE A 445 -15.17 6.33 -31.92
CA PHE A 445 -16.37 5.71 -31.33
C PHE A 445 -17.53 6.69 -31.08
N GLY A 446 -17.53 7.85 -31.79
CA GLY A 446 -18.59 8.83 -31.71
C GLY A 446 -18.88 9.34 -30.29
N ASN A 447 -17.83 9.55 -29.49
CA ASN A 447 -17.91 10.02 -28.11
C ASN A 447 -18.68 9.06 -27.17
N SER A 448 -18.58 7.76 -27.43
CA SER A 448 -19.31 6.73 -26.70
C SER A 448 -18.77 6.56 -25.27
N GLY A 449 -19.63 6.75 -24.27
CA GLY A 449 -19.31 6.52 -22.86
C GLY A 449 -18.87 5.07 -22.53
N TRP A 450 -19.20 4.11 -23.39
CA TRP A 450 -18.76 2.72 -23.25
C TRP A 450 -17.25 2.55 -23.33
N VAL A 451 -16.55 3.39 -24.11
CA VAL A 451 -15.09 3.34 -24.22
C VAL A 451 -14.45 3.74 -22.91
N ALA A 452 -14.91 4.82 -22.28
CA ALA A 452 -14.44 5.25 -20.97
C ALA A 452 -14.73 4.19 -19.90
N THR A 453 -15.95 3.66 -19.87
CA THR A 453 -16.31 2.59 -18.92
C THR A 453 -15.46 1.35 -19.12
N SER A 454 -15.22 0.91 -20.35
CA SER A 454 -14.39 -0.26 -20.66
C SER A 454 -12.94 -0.08 -20.21
N ALA A 455 -12.39 1.12 -20.31
CA ALA A 455 -11.04 1.44 -19.84
C ALA A 455 -10.86 1.18 -18.34
N TYR A 456 -11.84 1.57 -17.51
CA TYR A 456 -11.83 1.26 -16.08
C TYR A 456 -11.92 -0.25 -15.82
N PHE A 457 -12.81 -0.96 -16.54
CA PHE A 457 -12.93 -2.42 -16.39
C PHE A 457 -11.65 -3.16 -16.81
N VAL A 458 -10.97 -2.71 -17.86
CA VAL A 458 -9.66 -3.24 -18.28
C VAL A 458 -8.62 -3.03 -17.18
N GLY A 459 -8.57 -1.86 -16.57
CA GLY A 459 -7.69 -1.57 -15.43
C GLY A 459 -7.95 -2.49 -14.24
N ILE A 460 -9.22 -2.66 -13.85
CA ILE A 460 -9.63 -3.56 -12.75
C ILE A 460 -9.29 -5.02 -13.09
N ALA A 461 -9.57 -5.48 -14.30
CA ALA A 461 -9.22 -6.83 -14.74
C ALA A 461 -7.70 -7.05 -14.69
N ALA A 462 -6.91 -6.08 -15.11
CA ALA A 462 -5.45 -6.14 -15.04
C ALA A 462 -4.95 -6.25 -13.59
N ILE A 463 -5.56 -5.54 -12.62
CA ILE A 463 -5.26 -5.65 -11.20
C ILE A 463 -5.53 -7.06 -10.69
N ILE A 464 -6.73 -7.58 -10.95
CA ILE A 464 -7.16 -8.92 -10.50
C ILE A 464 -6.24 -10.00 -11.07
N CYS A 465 -6.04 -10.01 -12.38
CA CYS A 465 -5.18 -10.98 -13.05
C CYS A 465 -3.73 -10.89 -12.55
N SER A 466 -3.20 -9.66 -12.40
CA SER A 466 -1.85 -9.44 -11.86
C SER A 466 -1.73 -9.93 -10.42
N GLY A 467 -2.71 -9.67 -9.57
CA GLY A 467 -2.76 -10.17 -8.20
C GLY A 467 -2.66 -11.69 -8.14
N ILE A 468 -3.49 -12.38 -8.93
CA ILE A 468 -3.51 -13.85 -9.01
C ILE A 468 -2.19 -14.41 -9.57
N ILE A 469 -1.63 -13.81 -10.63
CA ILE A 469 -0.40 -14.29 -11.27
C ILE A 469 0.81 -14.02 -10.39
N LEU A 470 0.93 -12.82 -9.84
CA LEU A 470 2.08 -12.43 -9.00
C LEU A 470 2.13 -13.26 -7.71
N LYS A 471 0.97 -13.53 -7.07
CA LYS A 471 0.89 -14.43 -5.90
C LYS A 471 1.54 -15.80 -6.17
N LYS A 472 1.48 -16.30 -7.41
CA LYS A 472 2.04 -17.59 -7.81
C LYS A 472 3.53 -17.56 -8.16
N THR A 473 4.15 -16.39 -8.12
CA THR A 473 5.59 -16.24 -8.39
C THR A 473 6.40 -16.39 -7.11
N LYS A 474 7.63 -16.91 -7.21
CA LYS A 474 8.54 -17.06 -6.05
C LYS A 474 8.81 -15.75 -5.29
N MET A 475 8.70 -14.62 -5.97
CA MET A 475 9.00 -13.30 -5.38
C MET A 475 7.87 -12.78 -4.48
N PHE A 476 6.63 -13.19 -4.76
CA PHE A 476 5.41 -12.72 -4.09
C PHE A 476 4.54 -13.86 -3.56
N ALA A 477 5.13 -15.07 -3.40
CA ALA A 477 4.40 -16.21 -2.86
C ALA A 477 4.04 -16.00 -1.39
N GLY A 478 2.93 -16.56 -0.96
CA GLY A 478 2.40 -16.49 0.41
C GLY A 478 0.96 -15.96 0.42
N ASP A 479 0.29 -16.12 1.55
CA ASP A 479 -1.06 -15.60 1.74
C ASP A 479 -1.04 -14.13 2.17
N PRO A 480 -2.07 -13.34 1.79
CA PRO A 480 -2.17 -11.95 2.23
C PRO A 480 -2.32 -11.91 3.75
N ALA A 481 -1.63 -10.96 4.39
CA ALA A 481 -1.73 -10.78 5.83
C ALA A 481 -3.20 -10.61 6.26
N PRO A 482 -3.64 -11.25 7.36
CA PRO A 482 -4.99 -11.07 7.86
C PRO A 482 -5.24 -9.62 8.20
N PHE A 483 -6.43 -9.13 7.87
CA PHE A 483 -6.81 -7.76 8.18
C PHE A 483 -7.18 -7.65 9.65
N VAL A 484 -6.19 -7.40 10.49
CA VAL A 484 -6.36 -7.13 11.92
C VAL A 484 -6.22 -5.63 12.13
N MET A 485 -7.28 -4.87 11.95
CA MET A 485 -7.26 -3.43 12.21
C MET A 485 -8.47 -3.02 13.04
N GLU A 486 -8.20 -2.26 14.11
CA GLU A 486 -9.27 -1.58 14.84
C GLU A 486 -9.93 -0.56 13.93
N LEU A 487 -11.25 -0.55 13.92
CA LEU A 487 -11.98 0.56 13.36
C LEU A 487 -11.91 1.71 14.39
N PRO A 488 -11.09 2.76 14.14
CA PRO A 488 -10.96 3.86 15.10
C PRO A 488 -12.31 4.55 15.27
N ALA A 489 -12.63 5.05 16.46
CA ALA A 489 -13.87 5.80 16.65
C ALA A 489 -13.90 7.01 15.70
N TYR A 490 -15.08 7.33 15.14
CA TYR A 490 -15.22 8.54 14.34
C TYR A 490 -14.95 9.79 15.18
N HIS A 491 -14.14 10.66 14.67
CA HIS A 491 -13.88 11.97 15.25
C HIS A 491 -13.78 13.03 14.17
N TRP A 492 -14.16 14.26 14.52
CA TRP A 492 -13.96 15.38 13.63
C TRP A 492 -12.48 15.78 13.62
N PRO A 493 -11.82 15.74 12.47
CA PRO A 493 -10.45 16.17 12.38
C PRO A 493 -10.34 17.69 12.55
N THR A 494 -9.26 18.15 13.14
CA THR A 494 -8.99 19.59 13.23
C THR A 494 -8.58 20.13 11.88
N VAL A 495 -9.07 21.31 11.52
CA VAL A 495 -8.75 21.97 10.23
C VAL A 495 -7.23 22.12 10.06
N SER A 496 -6.51 22.43 11.14
CA SER A 496 -5.06 22.54 11.14
C SER A 496 -4.36 21.24 10.70
N ASN A 497 -4.85 20.07 11.14
CA ASN A 497 -4.28 18.79 10.73
C ASN A 497 -4.53 18.48 9.26
N ILE A 498 -5.73 18.81 8.76
CA ILE A 498 -6.07 18.64 7.34
C ILE A 498 -5.17 19.53 6.48
N LEU A 499 -5.07 20.81 6.78
CA LEU A 499 -4.28 21.78 6.02
C LEU A 499 -2.78 21.44 6.05
N ARG A 500 -2.28 21.01 7.20
CA ARG A 500 -0.89 20.55 7.32
C ARG A 500 -0.61 19.31 6.49
N SER A 501 -1.46 18.30 6.56
CA SER A 501 -1.33 17.07 5.76
C SER A 501 -1.44 17.35 4.26
N MET A 502 -2.38 18.21 3.86
CA MET A 502 -2.53 18.70 2.49
C MET A 502 -1.24 19.37 1.99
N TRP A 503 -0.71 20.31 2.77
CA TRP A 503 0.50 21.04 2.40
C TRP A 503 1.75 20.15 2.34
N GLU A 504 1.95 19.29 3.32
CA GLU A 504 3.09 18.35 3.34
C GLU A 504 3.09 17.42 2.11
N ARG A 505 1.92 16.91 1.73
CA ARG A 505 1.75 16.09 0.52
C ARG A 505 1.95 16.91 -0.75
N GLY A 506 1.35 18.09 -0.85
CA GLY A 506 1.47 18.99 -1.99
C GLY A 506 2.90 19.48 -2.19
N TRP A 507 3.58 19.92 -1.13
CA TRP A 507 4.98 20.34 -1.20
C TRP A 507 5.92 19.20 -1.59
N SER A 508 5.67 18.01 -1.06
CA SER A 508 6.42 16.82 -1.46
C SER A 508 6.24 16.48 -2.94
N PHE A 509 5.04 16.70 -3.49
CA PHE A 509 4.76 16.57 -4.91
C PHE A 509 5.54 17.60 -5.74
N ILE A 510 5.37 18.89 -5.44
CA ILE A 510 6.06 19.99 -6.16
C ILE A 510 7.58 19.76 -6.17
N LYS A 511 8.17 19.48 -5.00
CA LYS A 511 9.63 19.32 -4.91
C LYS A 511 10.17 18.10 -5.66
N LYS A 512 9.43 17.01 -5.72
CA LYS A 512 9.93 15.73 -6.28
C LYS A 512 9.47 15.48 -7.69
N ALA A 513 8.17 15.67 -7.96
CA ALA A 513 7.63 15.49 -9.29
C ALA A 513 7.98 16.69 -10.18
N GLY A 514 7.91 17.91 -9.66
CA GLY A 514 8.20 19.11 -10.40
C GLY A 514 9.61 19.15 -10.98
N THR A 515 10.63 18.74 -10.22
CA THR A 515 12.02 18.69 -10.75
C THR A 515 12.17 17.68 -11.88
N ILE A 516 11.52 16.51 -11.79
CA ILE A 516 11.60 15.48 -12.83
C ILE A 516 10.85 15.91 -14.08
N ILE A 517 9.65 16.48 -13.90
CA ILE A 517 8.83 16.96 -15.03
C ILE A 517 9.55 18.10 -15.74
N LEU A 518 10.05 19.10 -15.01
CA LEU A 518 10.79 20.22 -15.59
C LEU A 518 12.02 19.76 -16.40
N LEU A 519 12.83 18.84 -15.84
CA LEU A 519 13.98 18.33 -16.57
C LEU A 519 13.54 17.56 -17.82
N SER A 520 12.46 16.81 -17.73
CA SER A 520 11.93 16.04 -18.86
C SER A 520 11.36 16.94 -19.96
N THR A 521 10.68 18.04 -19.61
CA THR A 521 10.16 19.00 -20.60
C THR A 521 11.29 19.72 -21.31
N ILE A 522 12.36 20.09 -20.62
CA ILE A 522 13.56 20.70 -21.24
C ILE A 522 14.20 19.71 -22.23
N ILE A 523 14.37 18.43 -21.84
CA ILE A 523 14.92 17.40 -22.73
C ILE A 523 14.01 17.18 -23.93
N LEU A 524 12.69 17.11 -23.71
CA LEU A 524 11.73 16.91 -24.79
C LEU A 524 11.74 18.09 -25.77
N TRP A 525 11.72 19.33 -25.24
CA TRP A 525 11.85 20.53 -26.06
C TRP A 525 13.11 20.46 -26.95
N PHE A 526 14.27 20.12 -26.35
CA PHE A 526 15.51 19.96 -27.11
C PHE A 526 15.38 18.90 -28.23
N LEU A 527 14.82 17.76 -27.93
CA LEU A 527 14.63 16.66 -28.89
C LEU A 527 13.63 17.00 -30.01
N MET A 528 12.69 17.89 -29.75
CA MET A 528 11.69 18.35 -30.70
C MET A 528 12.21 19.50 -31.59
N SER A 529 12.92 20.43 -30.98
CA SER A 529 13.36 21.67 -31.64
C SER A 529 14.67 21.53 -32.42
N PHE A 530 15.47 20.47 -32.14
CA PHE A 530 16.73 20.25 -32.83
C PHE A 530 16.71 18.99 -33.69
N GLY A 531 17.39 19.06 -34.83
CA GLY A 531 17.48 17.95 -35.75
C GLY A 531 18.53 18.18 -36.86
N TRP A 532 18.36 17.48 -37.95
CA TRP A 532 19.24 17.60 -39.11
C TRP A 532 18.40 17.97 -40.33
N GLU A 533 18.50 19.21 -40.75
CA GLU A 533 17.89 19.77 -41.94
C GLU A 533 18.96 19.96 -43.02
N GLY A 534 18.78 19.37 -44.20
CA GLY A 534 19.75 19.44 -45.30
C GLY A 534 21.16 18.96 -45.01
N GLY A 535 21.33 18.11 -43.94
CA GLY A 535 22.62 17.57 -43.52
C GLY A 535 23.36 18.42 -42.48
N SER A 536 22.87 19.60 -42.11
CA SER A 536 23.38 20.42 -41.03
C SER A 536 22.58 20.24 -39.75
N PHE A 537 23.24 20.17 -38.60
CA PHE A 537 22.59 20.12 -37.31
C PHE A 537 22.19 21.52 -36.84
N GLY A 538 20.91 21.72 -36.55
CA GLY A 538 20.39 23.01 -36.10
C GLY A 538 18.99 22.93 -35.55
N MET A 539 18.35 24.07 -35.30
CA MET A 539 16.92 24.14 -35.05
C MET A 539 16.18 23.77 -36.34
N VAL A 540 15.17 22.94 -36.20
CA VAL A 540 14.34 22.47 -37.33
C VAL A 540 12.96 23.10 -37.28
N GLU A 541 12.46 23.52 -38.42
CA GLU A 541 11.10 24.05 -38.56
C GLU A 541 10.08 22.92 -38.68
N GLU A 542 10.49 21.80 -39.33
CA GLU A 542 9.64 20.64 -39.49
C GLU A 542 9.97 19.55 -38.44
N LEU A 543 8.95 19.15 -37.67
CA LEU A 543 9.07 18.13 -36.63
C LEU A 543 9.56 16.78 -37.15
N ASN A 544 9.31 16.46 -38.43
CA ASN A 544 9.76 15.22 -39.10
C ASN A 544 11.30 15.11 -39.15
N GLU A 545 12.02 16.21 -39.13
CA GLU A 545 13.48 16.25 -39.18
C GLU A 545 14.12 16.31 -37.77
N SER A 546 13.30 16.39 -36.74
CA SER A 546 13.75 16.45 -35.35
C SER A 546 14.44 15.16 -34.90
N ILE A 547 15.26 15.29 -33.84
CA ILE A 547 15.86 14.14 -33.17
C ILE A 547 14.77 13.19 -32.68
N LEU A 548 13.67 13.73 -32.15
CA LEU A 548 12.55 12.95 -31.63
C LEU A 548 11.88 12.10 -32.71
N ALA A 549 11.68 12.67 -33.92
CA ALA A 549 11.13 11.91 -35.05
C ALA A 549 12.04 10.77 -35.48
N LYS A 550 13.38 10.97 -35.50
CA LYS A 550 14.34 9.92 -35.79
C LYS A 550 14.36 8.80 -34.77
N ILE A 551 14.30 9.17 -33.49
CA ILE A 551 14.15 8.19 -32.38
C ILE A 551 12.83 7.44 -32.54
N GLY A 552 11.72 8.15 -32.77
CA GLY A 552 10.41 7.55 -32.98
C GLY A 552 10.39 6.54 -34.14
N SER A 553 10.99 6.93 -35.29
CA SER A 553 11.12 6.03 -36.45
C SER A 553 11.99 4.82 -36.16
N ALA A 554 13.06 4.98 -35.40
CA ALA A 554 13.93 3.88 -35.01
C ALA A 554 13.26 2.85 -34.08
N ILE A 555 12.29 3.26 -33.29
CA ILE A 555 11.56 2.36 -32.35
C ILE A 555 10.19 1.92 -32.89
N ALA A 556 9.66 2.57 -33.93
CA ALA A 556 8.33 2.30 -34.50
C ALA A 556 8.10 0.82 -34.86
N TRP A 557 9.16 0.11 -35.33
CA TRP A 557 9.08 -1.30 -35.67
C TRP A 557 8.70 -2.21 -34.52
N ILE A 558 9.02 -1.81 -33.26
CA ILE A 558 8.65 -2.55 -32.08
C ILE A 558 7.12 -2.54 -31.89
N PHE A 559 6.47 -1.46 -32.28
CA PHE A 559 5.03 -1.28 -32.15
C PHE A 559 4.24 -1.68 -33.43
N ALA A 560 4.95 -2.07 -34.51
CA ALA A 560 4.32 -2.55 -35.72
C ALA A 560 3.31 -3.70 -35.50
N PRO A 561 3.60 -4.70 -34.65
CA PRO A 561 2.65 -5.78 -34.34
C PRO A 561 1.36 -5.34 -33.66
N LEU A 562 1.34 -4.13 -33.07
CA LEU A 562 0.17 -3.51 -32.43
C LEU A 562 -0.74 -2.77 -33.44
N GLY A 563 -0.35 -2.75 -34.71
CA GLY A 563 -1.11 -2.10 -35.78
C GLY A 563 -0.87 -0.60 -35.94
N TRP A 564 0.21 -0.08 -35.34
CA TRP A 564 0.57 1.34 -35.43
C TRP A 564 1.42 1.62 -36.70
N THR A 565 0.97 1.12 -37.83
CA THR A 565 1.76 1.20 -39.08
C THR A 565 0.99 1.72 -40.30
N LYS A 566 -0.29 2.04 -40.12
CA LYS A 566 -1.13 2.53 -41.20
C LYS A 566 -0.58 3.86 -41.73
N ALA A 567 -0.54 4.02 -43.02
CA ALA A 567 -0.09 5.23 -43.72
C ALA A 567 1.40 5.62 -43.51
N GLY A 568 2.24 4.76 -42.92
CA GLY A 568 3.65 5.09 -42.62
C GLY A 568 3.85 6.00 -41.40
N GLU A 569 2.77 6.35 -40.69
CA GLU A 569 2.79 7.26 -39.55
C GLU A 569 2.99 6.59 -38.19
N GLY A 570 3.39 5.32 -38.15
CA GLY A 570 3.58 4.58 -36.90
C GLY A 570 4.60 5.20 -35.94
N TRP A 571 5.53 5.98 -36.43
CA TRP A 571 6.47 6.71 -35.60
C TRP A 571 5.80 7.79 -34.73
N LYS A 572 4.73 8.45 -35.23
CA LYS A 572 3.97 9.45 -34.45
C LYS A 572 3.33 8.79 -33.22
N MET A 573 2.75 7.59 -33.38
CA MET A 573 2.18 6.81 -32.28
C MET A 573 3.26 6.36 -31.27
N ALA A 574 4.42 5.94 -31.78
CA ALA A 574 5.54 5.55 -30.94
C ALA A 574 6.06 6.75 -30.12
N VAL A 575 6.20 7.92 -30.75
CA VAL A 575 6.57 9.17 -30.08
C VAL A 575 5.55 9.55 -29.02
N ALA A 576 4.26 9.58 -29.36
CA ALA A 576 3.20 9.91 -28.42
C ALA A 576 3.14 8.94 -27.22
N ALA A 577 3.39 7.65 -27.44
CA ALA A 577 3.47 6.68 -26.36
C ALA A 577 4.67 6.93 -25.43
N VAL A 578 5.83 7.33 -25.98
CA VAL A 578 7.04 7.66 -25.21
C VAL A 578 6.87 8.97 -24.45
N THR A 579 6.36 10.02 -25.08
CA THR A 579 6.09 11.31 -24.40
C THR A 579 5.06 11.15 -23.28
N GLY A 580 4.09 10.25 -23.45
CA GLY A 580 3.14 9.85 -22.40
C GLY A 580 3.77 9.17 -21.17
N LEU A 581 5.05 8.80 -21.19
CA LEU A 581 5.78 8.38 -19.99
C LEU A 581 6.26 9.59 -19.17
N ILE A 582 6.42 10.74 -19.77
CA ILE A 582 6.76 11.99 -19.07
C ILE A 582 5.54 12.44 -18.27
N ALA A 583 4.44 12.69 -18.99
CA ALA A 583 3.13 13.01 -18.44
C ALA A 583 2.05 12.47 -19.39
N LYS A 584 1.02 11.84 -18.87
CA LYS A 584 0.03 11.15 -19.72
C LYS A 584 -0.84 12.12 -20.53
N GLU A 585 -1.11 13.29 -20.01
CA GLU A 585 -1.78 14.37 -20.72
C GLU A 585 -1.02 14.83 -21.97
N ASN A 586 0.31 14.74 -21.96
CA ASN A 586 1.15 15.14 -23.10
C ASN A 586 0.94 14.29 -24.35
N VAL A 587 0.27 13.15 -24.27
CA VAL A 587 -0.04 12.32 -25.44
C VAL A 587 -0.91 13.10 -26.45
N VAL A 588 -1.95 13.79 -25.96
CA VAL A 588 -2.86 14.57 -26.81
C VAL A 588 -2.13 15.77 -27.39
N ALA A 589 -1.41 16.52 -26.57
CA ALA A 589 -0.62 17.66 -27.02
C ALA A 589 0.45 17.26 -28.02
N THR A 590 1.14 16.10 -27.82
CA THR A 590 2.11 15.57 -28.78
C THR A 590 1.47 15.26 -30.12
N PHE A 591 0.29 14.62 -30.15
CA PHE A 591 -0.41 14.43 -31.42
C PHE A 591 -0.80 15.74 -32.08
N GLY A 592 -1.27 16.74 -31.30
CA GLY A 592 -1.54 18.08 -31.81
C GLY A 592 -0.36 18.64 -32.55
N MET A 593 0.81 18.70 -31.91
CA MET A 593 2.06 19.18 -32.52
C MET A 593 2.49 18.35 -33.74
N LEU A 594 2.40 17.00 -33.67
CA LEU A 594 2.76 16.10 -34.76
C LEU A 594 1.86 16.22 -35.99
N TYR A 595 0.65 16.77 -35.83
CA TYR A 595 -0.28 17.08 -36.92
C TYR A 595 -0.33 18.58 -37.29
N GLY A 596 0.55 19.40 -36.70
CA GLY A 596 0.73 20.80 -37.08
C GLY A 596 -0.27 21.79 -36.41
N PHE A 597 -0.86 21.41 -35.29
CA PHE A 597 -1.71 22.29 -34.50
C PHE A 597 -0.89 22.93 -33.36
N ALA A 598 -0.95 24.25 -33.21
CA ALA A 598 -0.26 24.97 -32.18
C ALA A 598 -0.88 24.70 -30.77
N GLU A 599 -2.20 24.62 -30.72
CA GLU A 599 -2.95 24.28 -29.52
C GLU A 599 -4.05 23.28 -29.88
N VAL A 600 -4.35 22.39 -28.96
CA VAL A 600 -5.37 21.34 -29.11
C VAL A 600 -6.17 21.26 -27.82
N ALA A 601 -7.50 21.15 -27.94
CA ALA A 601 -8.37 20.93 -26.78
C ALA A 601 -7.99 19.66 -26.00
N GLU A 602 -8.36 19.56 -24.72
CA GLU A 602 -8.03 18.41 -23.87
C GLU A 602 -8.51 17.06 -24.46
N ASP A 603 -9.63 17.06 -25.20
CA ASP A 603 -10.18 15.88 -25.87
C ASP A 603 -9.62 15.66 -27.28
N GLY A 604 -8.76 16.55 -27.76
CA GLY A 604 -8.11 16.46 -29.06
C GLY A 604 -9.07 16.59 -30.24
N ALA A 605 -10.16 17.34 -30.14
CA ALA A 605 -11.22 17.41 -31.18
C ALA A 605 -10.66 17.81 -32.54
N GLU A 606 -9.68 18.68 -32.59
CA GLU A 606 -9.07 19.20 -33.83
C GLU A 606 -8.31 18.11 -34.60
N ILE A 607 -7.79 17.09 -33.92
CA ILE A 607 -6.96 16.03 -34.52
C ILE A 607 -7.73 14.72 -34.78
N TRP A 608 -9.03 14.63 -34.45
CA TRP A 608 -9.80 13.40 -34.64
C TRP A 608 -9.78 12.88 -36.07
N GLY A 609 -9.92 13.78 -37.06
CA GLY A 609 -9.85 13.41 -38.47
C GLY A 609 -8.52 12.80 -38.89
N ASN A 610 -7.43 13.38 -38.45
CA ASN A 610 -6.07 12.93 -38.73
C ASN A 610 -5.79 11.55 -38.07
N LEU A 611 -6.21 11.38 -36.84
CA LEU A 611 -6.11 10.11 -36.11
C LEU A 611 -6.92 8.99 -36.79
N ALA A 612 -8.17 9.29 -37.21
CA ALA A 612 -9.02 8.33 -37.89
C ALA A 612 -8.43 7.88 -39.24
N ALA A 613 -7.69 8.75 -39.92
CA ALA A 613 -6.95 8.40 -41.12
C ALA A 613 -5.70 7.53 -40.82
N ALA A 614 -5.00 7.81 -39.72
CA ALA A 614 -3.71 7.21 -39.38
C ALA A 614 -3.82 5.82 -38.76
N MET A 615 -4.91 5.46 -38.08
CA MET A 615 -5.07 4.14 -37.46
C MET A 615 -6.47 3.54 -37.63
N THR A 616 -6.61 2.26 -37.36
CA THR A 616 -7.91 1.59 -37.33
C THR A 616 -8.54 1.70 -35.93
N PRO A 617 -9.89 1.60 -35.79
CA PRO A 617 -10.52 1.63 -34.47
C PRO A 617 -9.98 0.60 -33.48
N ILE A 618 -9.61 -0.60 -33.96
CA ILE A 618 -9.04 -1.67 -33.15
C ILE A 618 -7.62 -1.29 -32.68
N ALA A 619 -6.79 -0.74 -33.57
CA ALA A 619 -5.46 -0.26 -33.23
C ALA A 619 -5.54 0.91 -32.25
N ALA A 620 -6.50 1.82 -32.41
CA ALA A 620 -6.75 2.94 -31.52
C ALA A 620 -7.17 2.48 -30.11
N TYR A 621 -8.04 1.48 -30.01
CA TYR A 621 -8.39 0.87 -28.73
C TYR A 621 -7.20 0.15 -28.10
N GLY A 622 -6.38 -0.55 -28.92
CA GLY A 622 -5.10 -1.13 -28.47
C GLY A 622 -4.12 -0.07 -27.94
N PHE A 623 -4.03 1.09 -28.62
CA PHE A 623 -3.22 2.22 -28.16
C PHE A 623 -3.70 2.78 -26.82
N LEU A 624 -5.02 2.93 -26.65
CA LEU A 624 -5.64 3.31 -25.40
C LEU A 624 -5.23 2.36 -24.26
N VAL A 625 -5.45 1.06 -24.45
CA VAL A 625 -5.14 0.04 -23.45
C VAL A 625 -3.65 -0.02 -23.13
N PHE A 626 -2.79 0.15 -24.15
CA PHE A 626 -1.34 0.25 -23.94
C PHE A 626 -1.01 1.41 -22.99
N ASN A 627 -1.54 2.60 -23.24
CA ASN A 627 -1.29 3.78 -22.40
C ASN A 627 -1.90 3.68 -21.01
N LEU A 628 -2.97 2.89 -20.86
CA LEU A 628 -3.57 2.62 -19.55
C LEU A 628 -2.67 1.72 -18.68
N LEU A 629 -2.12 0.65 -19.25
CA LEU A 629 -1.44 -0.40 -18.52
C LEU A 629 0.10 -0.26 -18.50
N CYS A 630 0.71 0.50 -19.42
CA CYS A 630 2.15 0.70 -19.44
C CYS A 630 2.63 1.47 -18.20
N ALA A 631 3.94 1.58 -18.05
CA ALA A 631 4.57 2.36 -16.99
C ALA A 631 3.88 3.73 -16.85
N PRO A 632 3.61 4.18 -15.61
CA PRO A 632 2.98 5.48 -15.38
C PRO A 632 3.95 6.64 -15.71
N CYS A 633 3.49 7.87 -15.52
CA CYS A 633 4.32 9.06 -15.68
C CYS A 633 5.57 9.03 -14.80
N PHE A 634 6.62 9.76 -15.19
CA PHE A 634 7.89 9.79 -14.46
C PHE A 634 7.74 10.18 -12.99
N ALA A 635 6.79 11.06 -12.67
CA ALA A 635 6.47 11.40 -11.29
C ALA A 635 6.03 10.19 -10.48
N ALA A 636 5.15 9.37 -11.04
CA ALA A 636 4.69 8.13 -10.40
C ALA A 636 5.77 7.05 -10.38
N MET A 637 6.62 6.94 -11.43
CA MET A 637 7.79 6.07 -11.42
C MET A 637 8.78 6.46 -10.31
N GLY A 638 8.97 7.76 -10.08
CA GLY A 638 9.76 8.27 -8.96
C GLY A 638 9.20 7.87 -7.60
N ALA A 639 7.87 7.89 -7.45
CA ALA A 639 7.20 7.39 -6.25
C ALA A 639 7.38 5.87 -6.10
N ILE A 640 7.19 5.08 -7.18
CA ILE A 640 7.42 3.62 -7.19
C ILE A 640 8.86 3.31 -6.76
N LYS A 641 9.86 3.98 -7.34
CA LYS A 641 11.28 3.78 -6.98
C LYS A 641 11.54 4.00 -5.49
N ARG A 642 10.94 5.02 -4.92
CA ARG A 642 11.09 5.35 -3.51
C ARG A 642 10.39 4.35 -2.60
N GLU A 643 9.14 4.01 -2.89
CA GLU A 643 8.34 3.12 -2.03
C GLU A 643 8.79 1.65 -2.15
N MET A 644 9.33 1.23 -3.30
CA MET A 644 9.93 -0.10 -3.47
C MET A 644 11.24 -0.25 -2.69
N ASN A 645 11.99 0.84 -2.48
CA ASN A 645 13.31 0.87 -1.82
C ASN A 645 14.29 -0.25 -2.27
N ASN A 646 14.11 -0.75 -3.49
CA ASN A 646 14.91 -1.82 -4.09
C ASN A 646 14.93 -1.65 -5.62
N ALA A 647 16.12 -1.46 -6.17
CA ALA A 647 16.29 -1.23 -7.61
C ALA A 647 15.83 -2.42 -8.46
N LYS A 648 16.02 -3.66 -8.01
CA LYS A 648 15.58 -4.88 -8.74
C LYS A 648 14.04 -4.93 -8.79
N CYS A 649 13.37 -4.66 -7.68
CA CYS A 649 11.91 -4.62 -7.62
C CYS A 649 11.34 -3.49 -8.46
N PHE A 650 12.00 -2.32 -8.48
CA PHE A 650 11.61 -1.18 -9.31
C PHE A 650 11.64 -1.53 -10.80
N TRP A 651 12.78 -2.02 -11.31
CA TRP A 651 12.90 -2.38 -12.73
C TRP A 651 11.99 -3.54 -13.12
N PHE A 652 11.78 -4.49 -12.20
CA PHE A 652 10.80 -5.56 -12.41
C PHE A 652 9.38 -5.00 -12.53
N ALA A 653 8.98 -4.05 -11.67
CA ALA A 653 7.67 -3.42 -11.72
C ALA A 653 7.43 -2.69 -13.05
N ILE A 654 8.39 -1.85 -13.47
CA ILE A 654 8.30 -1.12 -14.75
C ILE A 654 8.28 -2.09 -15.94
N GLY A 655 9.17 -3.07 -15.96
CA GLY A 655 9.21 -4.11 -17.02
C GLY A 655 7.92 -4.92 -17.08
N TYR A 656 7.34 -5.28 -15.93
CA TYR A 656 6.06 -5.98 -15.84
C TYR A 656 4.91 -5.16 -16.42
N GLN A 657 4.81 -3.87 -16.03
CA GLN A 657 3.76 -2.98 -16.52
C GLN A 657 3.85 -2.76 -18.03
N CYS A 658 5.05 -2.47 -18.56
CA CYS A 658 5.26 -2.32 -20.00
C CYS A 658 5.00 -3.62 -20.76
N GLY A 659 5.47 -4.76 -20.24
CA GLY A 659 5.26 -6.06 -20.85
C GLY A 659 3.79 -6.47 -20.90
N LEU A 660 3.05 -6.26 -19.77
CA LEU A 660 1.62 -6.53 -19.72
C LEU A 660 0.85 -5.65 -20.72
N ALA A 661 1.16 -4.34 -20.74
CA ALA A 661 0.55 -3.41 -21.67
C ALA A 661 0.74 -3.83 -23.14
N TYR A 662 1.97 -4.21 -23.48
CA TYR A 662 2.31 -4.66 -24.83
C TYR A 662 1.56 -5.95 -25.20
N VAL A 663 1.57 -6.95 -24.34
CA VAL A 663 0.89 -8.24 -24.55
C VAL A 663 -0.62 -8.05 -24.72
N VAL A 664 -1.26 -7.28 -23.84
CA VAL A 664 -2.70 -7.06 -23.90
C VAL A 664 -3.08 -6.28 -25.16
N SER A 665 -2.34 -5.22 -25.49
CA SER A 665 -2.56 -4.44 -26.71
C SER A 665 -2.37 -5.27 -27.98
N LEU A 666 -1.32 -6.11 -28.02
CA LEU A 666 -1.07 -7.05 -29.13
C LEU A 666 -2.25 -8.01 -29.32
N CYS A 667 -2.73 -8.61 -28.22
CA CYS A 667 -3.86 -9.53 -28.29
C CYS A 667 -5.13 -8.83 -28.77
N ILE A 668 -5.42 -7.61 -28.28
CA ILE A 668 -6.57 -6.82 -28.73
C ILE A 668 -6.50 -6.56 -30.22
N TYR A 669 -5.35 -6.09 -30.72
CA TYR A 669 -5.20 -5.78 -32.13
C TYR A 669 -5.25 -7.02 -33.01
N GLN A 670 -4.46 -8.03 -32.75
CA GLN A 670 -4.35 -9.22 -33.60
C GLN A 670 -5.63 -10.06 -33.63
N ILE A 671 -6.25 -10.27 -32.45
CA ILE A 671 -7.51 -11.03 -32.37
C ILE A 671 -8.68 -10.19 -32.90
N GLY A 672 -8.72 -8.90 -32.55
CA GLY A 672 -9.75 -7.99 -33.04
C GLY A 672 -9.73 -7.87 -34.58
N THR A 673 -8.55 -7.73 -35.18
CA THR A 673 -8.39 -7.67 -36.63
C THR A 673 -8.81 -8.99 -37.32
N LEU A 674 -8.49 -10.14 -36.70
CA LEU A 674 -8.95 -11.44 -37.22
C LEU A 674 -10.48 -11.55 -37.21
N LEU A 675 -11.13 -11.11 -36.13
CA LEU A 675 -12.60 -11.14 -35.99
C LEU A 675 -13.33 -10.19 -36.97
N THR A 676 -12.66 -9.14 -37.41
CA THR A 676 -13.19 -8.19 -38.41
C THR A 676 -12.84 -8.53 -39.85
N GLY A 677 -12.32 -9.76 -40.13
CA GLY A 677 -12.02 -10.25 -41.47
C GLY A 677 -10.62 -9.91 -41.95
N GLY A 678 -9.70 -9.49 -41.07
CA GLY A 678 -8.30 -9.28 -41.41
C GLY A 678 -7.52 -10.58 -41.61
N GLY A 679 -6.34 -10.48 -42.26
CA GLY A 679 -5.49 -11.63 -42.58
C GLY A 679 -4.89 -12.29 -41.33
N PHE A 680 -4.72 -13.61 -41.41
CA PHE A 680 -4.01 -14.40 -40.39
C PHE A 680 -2.49 -14.28 -40.60
N GLY A 681 -1.77 -13.85 -39.60
CA GLY A 681 -0.32 -13.61 -39.68
C GLY A 681 0.45 -14.27 -38.51
N ILE A 682 1.77 -14.19 -38.56
CA ILE A 682 2.66 -14.73 -37.51
C ILE A 682 2.32 -14.15 -36.15
N TRP A 683 2.05 -12.85 -36.09
CA TRP A 683 1.71 -12.17 -34.82
C TRP A 683 0.34 -12.58 -34.26
N THR A 684 -0.57 -13.05 -35.10
CA THR A 684 -1.84 -13.65 -34.68
C THR A 684 -1.59 -14.95 -33.92
N VAL A 685 -0.68 -15.80 -34.41
CA VAL A 685 -0.27 -17.04 -33.72
C VAL A 685 0.38 -16.70 -32.37
N VAL A 686 1.26 -15.71 -32.35
CA VAL A 686 1.91 -15.24 -31.13
C VAL A 686 0.86 -14.74 -30.12
N ALA A 687 -0.13 -13.98 -30.58
CA ALA A 687 -1.23 -13.49 -29.70
C ALA A 687 -2.01 -14.64 -29.08
N PHE A 688 -2.39 -15.67 -29.86
CA PHE A 688 -3.06 -16.85 -29.31
C PHE A 688 -2.18 -17.62 -28.33
N ALA A 689 -0.89 -17.80 -28.63
CA ALA A 689 0.06 -18.43 -27.71
C ALA A 689 0.19 -17.65 -26.39
N LEU A 690 0.23 -16.31 -26.44
CA LEU A 690 0.27 -15.45 -25.27
C LEU A 690 -1.04 -15.54 -24.45
N VAL A 691 -2.21 -15.61 -25.10
CA VAL A 691 -3.50 -15.80 -24.39
C VAL A 691 -3.50 -17.16 -23.68
N VAL A 692 -3.09 -18.24 -24.35
CA VAL A 692 -2.98 -19.56 -23.74
C VAL A 692 -1.98 -19.56 -22.58
N GLY A 693 -0.82 -18.93 -22.76
CA GLY A 693 0.17 -18.76 -21.69
C GLY A 693 -0.36 -17.96 -20.50
N PHE A 694 -1.10 -16.88 -20.75
CA PHE A 694 -1.73 -16.07 -19.72
C PHE A 694 -2.80 -16.85 -18.95
N LEU A 695 -3.66 -17.60 -19.65
CA LEU A 695 -4.65 -18.48 -19.04
C LEU A 695 -3.98 -19.58 -18.23
N TYR A 696 -2.90 -20.19 -18.75
CA TYR A 696 -2.13 -21.17 -17.98
C TYR A 696 -1.58 -20.58 -16.68
N LEU A 697 -0.99 -19.36 -16.72
CA LEU A 697 -0.49 -18.68 -15.52
C LEU A 697 -1.63 -18.33 -14.55
N LEU A 698 -2.81 -17.97 -15.08
CA LEU A 698 -3.98 -17.64 -14.29
C LEU A 698 -4.56 -18.85 -13.56
N PHE A 699 -4.63 -20.03 -14.23
CA PHE A 699 -5.25 -21.26 -13.70
C PHE A 699 -4.24 -22.23 -13.11
N ARG A 700 -2.94 -22.01 -13.26
CA ARG A 700 -1.90 -22.85 -12.64
C ARG A 700 -2.15 -22.95 -11.13
N PRO A 701 -2.16 -24.18 -10.54
CA PRO A 701 -2.33 -24.32 -9.10
C PRO A 701 -1.21 -23.60 -8.33
N TYR A 702 -1.55 -22.98 -7.24
CA TYR A 702 -0.62 -22.36 -6.33
C TYR A 702 0.26 -23.45 -5.70
N LYS A 703 1.58 -23.34 -5.83
CA LYS A 703 2.51 -24.11 -5.02
C LYS A 703 2.98 -23.19 -3.90
N GLU A 704 2.67 -23.54 -2.67
CA GLU A 704 3.26 -22.89 -1.50
C GLU A 704 4.77 -22.89 -1.67
N SER A 705 5.36 -21.72 -1.67
CA SER A 705 6.79 -21.58 -1.72
C SER A 705 7.26 -21.01 -0.37
N ASN A 706 8.07 -21.77 0.34
CA ASN A 706 8.74 -21.43 1.60
C ASN A 706 9.76 -20.27 1.44
N THR A 707 9.42 -19.19 0.76
CA THR A 707 10.38 -18.12 0.39
C THR A 707 10.25 -16.84 1.22
N LEU A 708 9.59 -16.88 2.37
CA LEU A 708 9.81 -15.87 3.42
C LEU A 708 11.07 -16.18 4.28
N ASN A 709 12.09 -16.80 3.67
CA ASN A 709 13.41 -16.91 4.26
C ASN A 709 14.09 -15.54 4.25
N VAL A 710 13.77 -14.70 5.21
CA VAL A 710 14.70 -13.66 5.66
C VAL A 710 15.82 -14.40 6.41
N ASN A 711 16.93 -14.67 5.72
CA ASN A 711 18.13 -15.22 6.33
C ASN A 711 18.69 -14.22 7.35
N VAL A 712 18.17 -14.25 8.57
CA VAL A 712 18.70 -13.50 9.72
C VAL A 712 20.11 -14.02 10.10
N ALA A 713 20.48 -15.23 9.64
CA ALA A 713 21.78 -15.86 9.90
C ALA A 713 22.94 -15.30 9.06
N LYS A 714 22.74 -14.38 8.11
CA LYS A 714 23.82 -13.77 7.31
C LYS A 714 24.18 -12.34 7.70
N ALA A 715 23.67 -11.84 8.79
CA ALA A 715 24.03 -10.54 9.36
C ALA A 715 24.87 -10.73 10.65
N ARG A 716 25.92 -11.55 10.58
CA ARG A 716 27.04 -11.53 11.53
C ARG A 716 28.25 -10.90 10.87
#